data_7e070936140a78f6ce3190fe6df71ed3
#
_entry.id   7e070936140a78f6ce3190fe6df71ed3
#
_cell.length_a   1.000
_cell.length_b   1.000
_cell.length_c   1.000
_cell.angle_alpha   90.00
_cell.angle_beta   90.00
_cell.angle_gamma   90.00
#
_symmetry.space_group_name_H-M   'P 1'
#
loop_
_entity.id
_entity.type
_entity.pdbx_description
1 polymer ?
#
loop_
_entity_poly.entity_id
_entity_poly.type
_entity_poly.pdbx_seq_one_letter_code
_entity_poly.pdbx_strand_id
1 'polypeptide(L)'
;MTESTTIRWEQDDTGVVTLVLDDPNQSANTMNQAFRDSLAVIADRLEAERDSIRGIIVTSAKKTFFAGGDLRDLIRVTPETAQELFDGGMAIKRNLRRIETLGKPVVAAMNGAALGGGFEIALACHHRVALDAPGSKIGCPEVTLGLLPGGGGVVRTVRLLGIADALLKVLLQGTQYSPRRALDNGLVHEVAETREEMLAKARAYIDAHPESAQPWDVPGYRIPGGTPANPKFAANLPAFPANLRKQTGGAPYPAPRNILAAAVEGSQVDFETAQVIEARYFVELAAGQTSKNMIQAFFFDLQAVNSGANRPKDVAPRQVRRVAVLGAGMMGAGIAYSCARAGIDVVLKDVSLEAALKGKAYSEKLCAKAVSRGRTTQEKADALLARITPTAEARDLAGCDAVIEAVFEDTALKHKVFQEIEQVVEPDALLCSNTSTLPITALAEGVQRQSDFIGLHFFSPVDKMPLVEIIKGERTGDEALARAFDLVRQINKTPIVVNDSRGFFTSRVIGHFINEGVAMVGEGVEPASVEQAAAQAGYPAKVLSLMDELTLTLPRKIRNETRRAVEEAGGTWTAHPAEAVIDRMVDEFGRTGRSGGAGFYDYDESGKRAGLWPGLREHFTEPGRTIPFEDMQERMLFSEALDTVRLLEEGVLTSVADANIGSVFGIGFPGWTGGVLQYINGYEGGLPGFVARARELAERYGERFTPPALLVEKAENGERFSD
;
A
#
# COMPACT_ATOMS: atom_id res chain seq x y z
N MET A 1 -32.16 28.04 -16.16
CA MET A 1 -30.84 27.44 -16.35
C MET A 1 -30.35 27.01 -14.99
N THR A 2 -30.01 25.76 -14.81
CA THR A 2 -29.43 25.25 -13.57
C THR A 2 -28.08 25.94 -13.38
N GLU A 3 -27.80 26.51 -12.21
CA GLU A 3 -26.51 27.15 -11.95
C GLU A 3 -25.42 26.11 -11.69
N SER A 4 -24.19 26.36 -12.17
CA SER A 4 -23.02 25.58 -11.84
C SER A 4 -22.65 25.85 -10.37
N THR A 5 -22.60 24.79 -9.54
CA THR A 5 -22.34 24.90 -8.11
C THR A 5 -20.90 24.59 -7.72
N THR A 6 -20.15 23.86 -8.57
CA THR A 6 -18.77 23.41 -8.28
C THR A 6 -17.73 23.95 -9.25
N ILE A 7 -18.15 24.67 -10.30
CA ILE A 7 -17.26 25.29 -11.29
C ILE A 7 -17.68 26.75 -11.44
N ARG A 8 -16.84 27.69 -11.00
CA ARG A 8 -17.08 29.10 -11.21
C ARG A 8 -16.57 29.52 -12.58
N TRP A 9 -17.34 30.46 -13.21
CA TRP A 9 -16.99 31.09 -14.47
C TRP A 9 -16.49 32.50 -14.22
N GLU A 10 -15.24 32.77 -14.62
CA GLU A 10 -14.63 34.08 -14.57
C GLU A 10 -14.12 34.45 -15.97
N GLN A 11 -14.66 35.55 -16.57
CA GLN A 11 -14.23 36.00 -17.91
C GLN A 11 -13.62 37.36 -17.77
N ASP A 12 -12.45 37.57 -18.36
CA ASP A 12 -11.78 38.86 -18.38
C ASP A 12 -12.11 39.66 -19.65
N ASP A 13 -11.65 40.92 -19.67
CA ASP A 13 -11.92 41.87 -20.77
C ASP A 13 -11.27 41.44 -22.10
N THR A 14 -10.35 40.46 -22.07
CA THR A 14 -9.71 39.94 -23.29
C THR A 14 -10.46 38.73 -23.87
N GLY A 15 -11.54 38.29 -23.22
CA GLY A 15 -12.30 37.12 -23.64
C GLY A 15 -11.73 35.77 -23.19
N VAL A 16 -10.75 35.78 -22.29
CA VAL A 16 -10.24 34.52 -21.67
C VAL A 16 -11.19 34.14 -20.52
N VAL A 17 -11.70 32.91 -20.57
CA VAL A 17 -12.54 32.31 -19.53
C VAL A 17 -11.68 31.50 -18.59
N THR A 18 -11.75 31.76 -17.31
CA THR A 18 -11.18 30.92 -16.26
C THR A 18 -12.28 30.10 -15.59
N LEU A 19 -12.22 28.78 -15.74
CA LEU A 19 -13.07 27.83 -15.04
C LEU A 19 -12.37 27.44 -13.74
N VAL A 20 -12.91 27.91 -12.62
CA VAL A 20 -12.34 27.65 -11.29
C VAL A 20 -13.11 26.52 -10.64
N LEU A 21 -12.46 25.37 -10.48
CA LEU A 21 -12.99 24.20 -9.80
C LEU A 21 -13.05 24.46 -8.28
N ASP A 22 -14.25 24.48 -7.70
CA ASP A 22 -14.46 24.86 -6.31
C ASP A 22 -15.74 24.26 -5.73
N ASP A 23 -15.70 22.98 -5.34
CA ASP A 23 -16.81 22.37 -4.62
C ASP A 23 -16.91 22.93 -3.20
N PRO A 24 -17.96 23.71 -2.86
CA PRO A 24 -18.06 24.35 -1.55
C PRO A 24 -18.26 23.36 -0.40
N ASN A 25 -18.68 22.13 -0.70
CA ASN A 25 -19.00 21.10 0.29
C ASN A 25 -17.83 20.16 0.59
N GLN A 26 -16.70 20.29 -0.11
CA GLN A 26 -15.56 19.41 0.04
C GLN A 26 -14.23 20.17 0.16
N SER A 27 -13.28 19.59 0.86
CA SER A 27 -11.91 20.13 0.96
C SER A 27 -11.10 19.96 -0.31
N ALA A 28 -11.47 19.02 -1.17
CA ALA A 28 -10.90 18.75 -2.48
C ALA A 28 -12.00 18.54 -3.51
N ASN A 29 -11.76 18.92 -4.76
CA ASN A 29 -12.69 18.66 -5.86
C ASN A 29 -12.68 17.19 -6.24
N THR A 30 -13.84 16.58 -6.45
CA THR A 30 -14.02 15.19 -6.91
C THR A 30 -15.09 15.08 -7.99
N MET A 31 -15.07 14.00 -8.78
CA MET A 31 -16.09 13.72 -9.80
C MET A 31 -17.38 13.18 -9.17
N ASN A 32 -18.00 13.95 -8.29
CA ASN A 32 -19.30 13.67 -7.69
C ASN A 32 -20.46 14.13 -8.60
N GLN A 33 -21.71 13.93 -8.15
CA GLN A 33 -22.89 14.33 -8.94
C GLN A 33 -22.93 15.84 -9.21
N ALA A 34 -22.63 16.66 -8.21
CA ALA A 34 -22.62 18.12 -8.35
C ALA A 34 -21.59 18.62 -9.38
N PHE A 35 -20.44 17.97 -9.48
CA PHE A 35 -19.46 18.22 -10.53
C PHE A 35 -19.99 17.82 -11.91
N ARG A 36 -20.61 16.64 -12.03
CA ARG A 36 -21.20 16.17 -13.31
C ARG A 36 -22.24 17.16 -13.84
N ASP A 37 -23.12 17.63 -12.96
CA ASP A 37 -24.17 18.60 -13.32
C ASP A 37 -23.54 19.96 -13.70
N SER A 38 -22.59 20.42 -12.94
CA SER A 38 -21.85 21.68 -13.23
C SER A 38 -21.10 21.60 -14.56
N LEU A 39 -20.45 20.47 -14.85
CA LEU A 39 -19.71 20.29 -16.11
C LEU A 39 -20.63 20.34 -17.33
N ALA A 40 -21.85 19.79 -17.22
CA ALA A 40 -22.85 19.86 -18.30
C ALA A 40 -23.27 21.32 -18.56
N VAL A 41 -23.59 22.07 -17.49
CA VAL A 41 -23.95 23.52 -17.59
C VAL A 41 -22.80 24.33 -18.20
N ILE A 42 -21.56 24.07 -17.80
CA ILE A 42 -20.38 24.76 -18.33
C ILE A 42 -20.17 24.42 -19.82
N ALA A 43 -20.30 23.15 -20.22
CA ALA A 43 -20.17 22.75 -21.62
C ALA A 43 -21.22 23.43 -22.50
N ASP A 44 -22.48 23.48 -22.06
CA ASP A 44 -23.56 24.20 -22.76
C ASP A 44 -23.27 25.69 -22.92
N ARG A 45 -22.77 26.34 -21.85
CA ARG A 45 -22.43 27.76 -21.85
C ARG A 45 -21.25 28.06 -22.76
N LEU A 46 -20.19 27.22 -22.74
CA LEU A 46 -19.02 27.37 -23.59
C LEU A 46 -19.38 27.29 -25.08
N GLU A 47 -20.28 26.40 -25.47
CA GLU A 47 -20.77 26.32 -26.84
C GLU A 47 -21.62 27.53 -27.21
N ALA A 48 -22.53 27.96 -26.34
CA ALA A 48 -23.41 29.10 -26.59
C ALA A 48 -22.64 30.44 -26.71
N GLU A 49 -21.59 30.64 -25.91
CA GLU A 49 -20.77 31.85 -25.88
C GLU A 49 -19.46 31.73 -26.68
N ARG A 50 -19.29 30.67 -27.48
CA ARG A 50 -18.04 30.32 -28.18
C ARG A 50 -17.39 31.48 -28.91
N ASP A 51 -18.16 32.30 -29.62
CA ASP A 51 -17.63 33.39 -30.45
C ASP A 51 -17.03 34.52 -29.62
N SER A 52 -17.48 34.72 -28.37
CA SER A 52 -16.95 35.70 -27.42
C SER A 52 -15.75 35.21 -26.64
N ILE A 53 -15.44 33.89 -26.72
CA ILE A 53 -14.37 33.23 -25.99
C ILE A 53 -13.10 33.18 -26.85
N ARG A 54 -12.00 33.70 -26.31
CA ARG A 54 -10.68 33.63 -26.91
C ARG A 54 -9.92 32.37 -26.52
N GLY A 55 -10.09 31.91 -25.30
CA GLY A 55 -9.49 30.68 -24.75
C GLY A 55 -9.99 30.38 -23.34
N ILE A 56 -9.65 29.20 -22.84
CA ILE A 56 -10.16 28.68 -21.57
C ILE A 56 -9.00 28.24 -20.70
N ILE A 57 -8.99 28.67 -19.44
CA ILE A 57 -8.07 28.19 -18.39
C ILE A 57 -8.90 27.41 -17.38
N VAL A 58 -8.47 26.17 -17.08
CA VAL A 58 -9.06 25.35 -16.01
C VAL A 58 -8.08 25.33 -14.84
N THR A 59 -8.51 25.77 -13.67
CA THR A 59 -7.71 25.80 -12.43
C THR A 59 -8.57 25.47 -11.22
N SER A 60 -8.02 25.49 -10.02
CA SER A 60 -8.75 25.18 -8.79
C SER A 60 -8.56 26.25 -7.71
N ALA A 61 -9.61 26.46 -6.92
CA ALA A 61 -9.57 27.27 -5.69
C ALA A 61 -9.01 26.49 -4.49
N LYS A 62 -8.93 25.17 -4.57
CA LYS A 62 -8.44 24.29 -3.50
C LYS A 62 -6.91 24.17 -3.53
N LYS A 63 -6.31 23.55 -2.47
CA LYS A 63 -4.88 23.23 -2.46
C LYS A 63 -4.49 22.22 -3.54
N THR A 64 -5.40 21.30 -3.89
CA THR A 64 -5.25 20.35 -4.99
C THR A 64 -5.95 20.86 -6.23
N PHE A 65 -5.51 20.46 -7.39
CA PHE A 65 -6.24 20.72 -8.63
C PHE A 65 -7.55 19.93 -8.63
N PHE A 66 -7.45 18.58 -8.51
CA PHE A 66 -8.61 17.70 -8.45
C PHE A 66 -8.20 16.31 -7.97
N ALA A 67 -9.00 15.68 -7.10
CA ALA A 67 -8.62 14.46 -6.39
C ALA A 67 -9.11 13.15 -7.03
N GLY A 68 -9.83 13.20 -8.14
CA GLY A 68 -10.32 12.03 -8.86
C GLY A 68 -11.80 11.71 -8.65
N GLY A 69 -12.19 10.46 -8.85
CA GLY A 69 -13.56 9.99 -8.64
C GLY A 69 -13.97 10.02 -7.17
N ASP A 70 -15.27 10.17 -6.88
CA ASP A 70 -15.76 10.02 -5.50
C ASP A 70 -15.82 8.54 -5.12
N LEU A 71 -14.90 8.10 -4.27
CA LEU A 71 -14.79 6.71 -3.86
C LEU A 71 -15.95 6.26 -2.96
N ARG A 72 -16.69 7.21 -2.34
CA ARG A 72 -17.91 6.93 -1.57
C ARG A 72 -19.05 6.48 -2.47
N ASP A 73 -19.10 7.01 -3.69
CA ASP A 73 -20.05 6.58 -4.70
C ASP A 73 -19.61 5.25 -5.34
N LEU A 74 -18.33 5.14 -5.70
CA LEU A 74 -17.78 3.98 -6.40
C LEU A 74 -17.85 2.68 -5.56
N ILE A 75 -17.64 2.75 -4.25
CA ILE A 75 -17.71 1.55 -3.39
C ILE A 75 -19.13 0.95 -3.31
N ARG A 76 -20.15 1.75 -3.62
CA ARG A 76 -21.57 1.34 -3.58
C ARG A 76 -22.10 0.78 -4.88
N VAL A 77 -21.32 0.85 -5.95
CA VAL A 77 -21.75 0.35 -7.28
C VAL A 77 -21.95 -1.16 -7.23
N THR A 78 -23.07 -1.61 -7.74
CA THR A 78 -23.42 -3.03 -7.85
C THR A 78 -23.71 -3.39 -9.31
N PRO A 79 -23.82 -4.68 -9.67
CA PRO A 79 -24.24 -5.08 -11.01
C PRO A 79 -25.57 -4.45 -11.44
N GLU A 80 -26.50 -4.21 -10.50
CA GLU A 80 -27.82 -3.61 -10.75
C GLU A 80 -27.70 -2.12 -11.08
N THR A 81 -26.72 -1.41 -10.54
CA THR A 81 -26.47 0.03 -10.79
C THR A 81 -25.40 0.27 -11.86
N ALA A 82 -24.90 -0.78 -12.50
CA ALA A 82 -23.82 -0.71 -13.49
C ALA A 82 -24.18 0.18 -14.71
N GLN A 83 -25.44 0.12 -15.17
CA GLN A 83 -25.90 0.95 -16.29
C GLN A 83 -25.93 2.44 -15.93
N GLU A 84 -26.34 2.79 -14.72
CA GLU A 84 -26.33 4.18 -14.23
C GLU A 84 -24.91 4.74 -14.18
N LEU A 85 -23.94 3.94 -13.67
CA LEU A 85 -22.54 4.31 -13.67
C LEU A 85 -22.00 4.51 -15.09
N PHE A 86 -22.35 3.63 -16.02
CA PHE A 86 -21.95 3.73 -17.43
C PHE A 86 -22.48 5.03 -18.05
N ASP A 87 -23.76 5.32 -17.91
CA ASP A 87 -24.40 6.50 -18.49
C ASP A 87 -23.84 7.79 -17.92
N GLY A 88 -23.63 7.85 -16.59
CA GLY A 88 -22.99 8.97 -15.89
C GLY A 88 -21.54 9.19 -16.33
N GLY A 89 -20.77 8.12 -16.46
CA GLY A 89 -19.39 8.15 -16.97
C GLY A 89 -19.31 8.65 -18.40
N MET A 90 -20.20 8.16 -19.27
CA MET A 90 -20.28 8.61 -20.65
C MET A 90 -20.74 10.07 -20.78
N ALA A 91 -21.56 10.56 -19.86
CA ALA A 91 -21.94 11.97 -19.81
C ALA A 91 -20.74 12.88 -19.50
N ILE A 92 -19.90 12.51 -18.52
CA ILE A 92 -18.66 13.21 -18.23
C ILE A 92 -17.75 13.23 -19.45
N LYS A 93 -17.52 12.08 -20.08
CA LYS A 93 -16.67 11.95 -21.28
C LYS A 93 -17.15 12.81 -22.44
N ARG A 94 -18.45 12.81 -22.70
CA ARG A 94 -19.06 13.67 -23.74
C ARG A 94 -18.86 15.15 -23.46
N ASN A 95 -19.06 15.59 -22.22
CA ASN A 95 -18.89 17.01 -21.87
C ASN A 95 -17.41 17.44 -21.93
N LEU A 96 -16.50 16.62 -21.47
CA LEU A 96 -15.05 16.87 -21.63
C LEU A 96 -14.70 16.93 -23.13
N ARG A 97 -15.27 16.04 -23.95
CA ARG A 97 -15.04 16.02 -25.40
C ARG A 97 -15.58 17.27 -26.10
N ARG A 98 -16.76 17.76 -25.72
CA ARG A 98 -17.32 19.03 -26.23
C ARG A 98 -16.41 20.21 -25.96
N ILE A 99 -15.83 20.27 -24.74
CA ILE A 99 -14.85 21.31 -24.39
C ILE A 99 -13.54 21.15 -25.19
N GLU A 100 -13.03 19.92 -25.31
CA GLU A 100 -11.83 19.57 -26.04
C GLU A 100 -11.92 19.90 -27.54
N THR A 101 -13.11 19.74 -28.15
CA THR A 101 -13.36 20.00 -29.58
C THR A 101 -14.04 21.34 -29.88
N LEU A 102 -14.10 22.24 -28.91
CA LEU A 102 -14.72 23.57 -29.07
C LEU A 102 -14.03 24.42 -30.14
N GLY A 103 -12.80 24.09 -30.53
CA GLY A 103 -11.98 24.85 -31.46
C GLY A 103 -11.30 26.06 -30.83
N LYS A 104 -11.33 26.20 -29.53
CA LYS A 104 -10.63 27.23 -28.75
C LYS A 104 -9.53 26.58 -27.89
N PRO A 105 -8.41 27.27 -27.64
CA PRO A 105 -7.39 26.73 -26.73
C PRO A 105 -7.91 26.56 -25.31
N VAL A 106 -7.72 25.37 -24.77
CA VAL A 106 -8.05 25.00 -23.38
C VAL A 106 -6.77 24.61 -22.66
N VAL A 107 -6.45 25.27 -21.56
CA VAL A 107 -5.23 25.08 -20.80
C VAL A 107 -5.56 24.64 -19.36
N ALA A 108 -5.02 23.52 -18.94
CA ALA A 108 -5.05 23.10 -17.54
C ALA A 108 -3.91 23.81 -16.77
N ALA A 109 -4.26 24.71 -15.88
CA ALA A 109 -3.36 25.36 -14.94
C ALA A 109 -3.45 24.62 -13.58
N MET A 110 -2.65 23.54 -13.44
CA MET A 110 -2.71 22.62 -12.32
C MET A 110 -1.94 23.19 -11.13
N ASN A 111 -2.68 23.81 -10.20
CA ASN A 111 -2.13 24.48 -9.02
C ASN A 111 -1.74 23.54 -7.85
N GLY A 112 -1.87 22.25 -8.02
CA GLY A 112 -1.58 21.22 -7.03
C GLY A 112 -1.78 19.82 -7.59
N ALA A 113 -2.02 18.84 -6.72
CA ALA A 113 -2.20 17.46 -7.14
C ALA A 113 -3.37 17.30 -8.12
N ALA A 114 -3.11 16.62 -9.25
CA ALA A 114 -4.05 16.24 -10.29
C ALA A 114 -3.99 14.71 -10.45
N LEU A 115 -4.87 14.01 -9.74
CA LEU A 115 -4.85 12.54 -9.67
C LEU A 115 -6.13 11.94 -10.25
N GLY A 116 -6.01 10.81 -10.94
CA GLY A 116 -7.13 10.10 -11.50
C GLY A 116 -7.98 11.01 -12.39
N GLY A 117 -9.28 11.11 -12.10
CA GLY A 117 -10.19 12.00 -12.81
C GLY A 117 -9.70 13.45 -12.93
N GLY A 118 -8.90 13.93 -11.98
CA GLY A 118 -8.27 15.25 -12.07
C GLY A 118 -7.23 15.35 -13.18
N PHE A 119 -6.44 14.31 -13.37
CA PHE A 119 -5.52 14.26 -14.49
C PHE A 119 -6.23 13.98 -15.82
N GLU A 120 -7.37 13.26 -15.79
CA GLU A 120 -8.22 13.04 -16.96
C GLU A 120 -8.84 14.35 -17.49
N ILE A 121 -9.25 15.25 -16.59
CA ILE A 121 -9.66 16.63 -16.95
C ILE A 121 -8.48 17.37 -17.62
N ALA A 122 -7.29 17.28 -17.04
CA ALA A 122 -6.11 17.93 -17.61
C ALA A 122 -5.70 17.34 -18.98
N LEU A 123 -5.85 16.03 -19.18
CA LEU A 123 -5.61 15.36 -20.46
C LEU A 123 -6.62 15.78 -21.55
N ALA A 124 -7.83 16.18 -21.19
CA ALA A 124 -8.81 16.75 -22.11
C ALA A 124 -8.51 18.22 -22.50
N CYS A 125 -7.53 18.86 -21.84
CA CYS A 125 -7.03 20.19 -22.23
C CYS A 125 -5.90 20.09 -23.23
N HIS A 126 -5.79 21.06 -24.15
CA HIS A 126 -4.77 21.09 -25.19
C HIS A 126 -3.37 21.30 -24.62
N HIS A 127 -3.26 22.08 -23.55
CA HIS A 127 -2.00 22.38 -22.90
C HIS A 127 -2.10 22.22 -21.39
N ARG A 128 -1.02 21.78 -20.74
CA ARG A 128 -0.96 21.49 -19.30
C ARG A 128 0.24 22.18 -18.68
N VAL A 129 -0.01 23.12 -17.76
CA VAL A 129 1.01 23.80 -16.95
C VAL A 129 0.87 23.34 -15.51
N ALA A 130 1.91 22.81 -14.90
CA ALA A 130 1.88 22.31 -13.53
C ALA A 130 2.68 23.20 -12.59
N LEU A 131 2.12 23.53 -11.43
CA LEU A 131 2.81 24.25 -10.35
C LEU A 131 3.72 23.27 -9.59
N ASP A 132 5.03 23.58 -9.47
CA ASP A 132 5.98 22.83 -8.66
C ASP A 132 5.86 23.16 -7.17
N ALA A 133 4.73 22.80 -6.58
CA ALA A 133 4.44 23.04 -5.18
C ALA A 133 4.65 21.75 -4.35
N PRO A 134 5.00 21.87 -3.05
CA PRO A 134 5.09 20.75 -2.14
C PRO A 134 3.80 19.92 -2.13
N GLY A 135 3.94 18.60 -2.36
CA GLY A 135 2.80 17.68 -2.39
C GLY A 135 2.07 17.60 -3.74
N SER A 136 2.43 18.42 -4.75
CA SER A 136 1.90 18.26 -6.10
C SER A 136 2.25 16.89 -6.68
N LYS A 137 1.23 16.15 -7.12
CA LYS A 137 1.33 14.83 -7.74
C LYS A 137 0.43 14.76 -8.97
N ILE A 138 0.93 14.13 -10.02
CA ILE A 138 0.24 14.01 -11.30
C ILE A 138 0.26 12.55 -11.74
N GLY A 139 -0.89 12.00 -12.11
CA GLY A 139 -0.99 10.62 -12.59
C GLY A 139 -2.36 9.99 -12.43
N CYS A 140 -2.43 8.70 -12.80
CA CYS A 140 -3.63 7.88 -12.75
C CYS A 140 -3.41 6.71 -11.78
N PRO A 141 -3.69 6.86 -10.48
CA PRO A 141 -3.45 5.83 -9.46
C PRO A 141 -4.55 4.77 -9.36
N GLU A 142 -5.58 4.78 -10.20
CA GLU A 142 -6.79 3.97 -10.11
C GLU A 142 -6.50 2.47 -9.99
N VAL A 143 -5.46 1.97 -10.63
CA VAL A 143 -5.05 0.55 -10.56
C VAL A 143 -4.75 0.11 -9.13
N THR A 144 -4.27 1.01 -8.28
CA THR A 144 -3.98 0.73 -6.86
C THR A 144 -5.24 0.56 -6.00
N LEU A 145 -6.40 0.92 -6.56
CA LEU A 145 -7.74 0.75 -5.98
C LEU A 145 -8.57 -0.30 -6.73
N GLY A 146 -7.94 -1.11 -7.60
CA GLY A 146 -8.63 -2.11 -8.38
C GLY A 146 -9.50 -1.55 -9.51
N LEU A 147 -9.25 -0.32 -9.93
CA LEU A 147 -9.97 0.40 -10.99
C LEU A 147 -9.04 0.72 -12.17
N LEU A 148 -9.60 1.32 -13.21
CA LEU A 148 -8.88 1.98 -14.30
C LEU A 148 -9.30 3.45 -14.40
N PRO A 149 -8.51 4.32 -15.06
CA PRO A 149 -8.93 5.67 -15.37
C PRO A 149 -10.16 5.66 -16.29
N GLY A 150 -11.33 6.01 -15.74
CA GLY A 150 -12.63 5.84 -16.41
C GLY A 150 -13.23 7.09 -17.04
N GLY A 151 -12.57 8.27 -16.91
CA GLY A 151 -13.00 9.54 -17.49
C GLY A 151 -12.33 9.89 -18.84
N GLY A 152 -11.73 8.90 -19.49
CA GLY A 152 -11.02 9.08 -20.77
C GLY A 152 -9.49 9.00 -20.62
N GLY A 153 -9.01 8.59 -19.45
CA GLY A 153 -7.58 8.57 -19.13
C GLY A 153 -6.79 7.52 -19.89
N VAL A 154 -7.32 6.31 -20.04
CA VAL A 154 -6.68 5.26 -20.84
C VAL A 154 -6.60 5.70 -22.31
N VAL A 155 -7.72 6.16 -22.85
CA VAL A 155 -7.83 6.59 -24.26
C VAL A 155 -6.87 7.71 -24.60
N ARG A 156 -6.84 8.78 -23.78
CA ARG A 156 -5.96 9.94 -24.02
C ARG A 156 -4.51 9.64 -23.75
N THR A 157 -4.19 8.89 -22.69
CA THR A 157 -2.80 8.54 -22.36
C THR A 157 -2.18 7.65 -23.45
N VAL A 158 -2.93 6.69 -23.98
CA VAL A 158 -2.48 5.84 -25.10
C VAL A 158 -2.25 6.66 -26.36
N ARG A 159 -3.12 7.62 -26.65
CA ARG A 159 -2.94 8.52 -27.80
C ARG A 159 -1.77 9.48 -27.60
N LEU A 160 -1.55 9.93 -26.39
CA LEU A 160 -0.44 10.86 -26.09
C LEU A 160 0.93 10.17 -26.14
N LEU A 161 1.08 9.00 -25.51
CA LEU A 161 2.37 8.35 -25.28
C LEU A 161 2.60 7.08 -26.11
N GLY A 162 1.55 6.52 -26.72
CA GLY A 162 1.54 5.18 -27.28
C GLY A 162 1.25 4.11 -26.24
N ILE A 163 0.88 2.91 -26.70
CA ILE A 163 0.39 1.81 -25.85
C ILE A 163 1.44 1.41 -24.80
N ALA A 164 2.68 1.16 -25.22
CA ALA A 164 3.72 0.65 -24.32
C ALA A 164 4.05 1.64 -23.20
N ASP A 165 4.30 2.90 -23.54
CA ASP A 165 4.68 3.94 -22.58
C ASP A 165 3.49 4.29 -21.67
N ALA A 166 2.28 4.37 -22.18
CA ALA A 166 1.07 4.57 -21.39
C ALA A 166 0.89 3.49 -20.34
N LEU A 167 1.02 2.21 -20.72
CA LEU A 167 0.91 1.09 -19.81
C LEU A 167 2.01 1.07 -18.75
N LEU A 168 3.28 1.16 -19.17
CA LEU A 168 4.42 0.96 -18.28
C LEU A 168 4.73 2.15 -17.39
N LYS A 169 4.50 3.39 -17.87
CA LYS A 169 4.82 4.60 -17.10
C LYS A 169 3.65 5.13 -16.27
N VAL A 170 2.39 4.94 -16.72
CA VAL A 170 1.24 5.60 -16.11
C VAL A 170 0.22 4.62 -15.56
N LEU A 171 -0.33 3.74 -16.41
CA LEU A 171 -1.59 3.05 -16.14
C LEU A 171 -1.46 1.81 -15.26
N LEU A 172 -0.42 0.96 -15.49
CA LEU A 172 -0.28 -0.32 -14.77
C LEU A 172 0.39 -0.20 -13.41
N GLN A 173 1.10 0.90 -13.15
CA GLN A 173 1.81 1.13 -11.89
C GLN A 173 1.10 2.12 -10.97
N GLY A 174 0.14 2.88 -11.49
CA GLY A 174 -0.48 3.97 -10.75
C GLY A 174 0.53 5.02 -10.26
N THR A 175 1.59 5.24 -11.03
CA THR A 175 2.69 6.11 -10.63
C THR A 175 2.22 7.55 -10.51
N GLN A 176 2.56 8.19 -9.39
CA GLN A 176 2.30 9.59 -9.12
C GLN A 176 3.61 10.38 -9.27
N TYR A 177 3.70 11.21 -10.28
CA TYR A 177 4.88 12.00 -10.60
C TYR A 177 4.88 13.36 -9.90
N SER A 178 6.05 13.87 -9.51
CA SER A 178 6.20 15.30 -9.26
C SER A 178 6.06 16.09 -10.58
N PRO A 179 5.75 17.40 -10.55
CA PRO A 179 5.58 18.20 -11.77
C PRO A 179 6.74 18.11 -12.75
N ARG A 180 7.98 18.20 -12.26
CA ARG A 180 9.19 18.08 -13.09
C ARG A 180 9.31 16.70 -13.75
N ARG A 181 9.06 15.63 -12.98
CA ARG A 181 9.08 14.27 -13.54
C ARG A 181 7.91 14.00 -14.49
N ALA A 182 6.78 14.65 -14.29
CA ALA A 182 5.65 14.59 -15.23
C ALA A 182 6.03 15.26 -16.56
N LEU A 183 6.79 16.38 -16.53
CA LEU A 183 7.36 17.02 -17.71
C LEU A 183 8.32 16.08 -18.44
N ASP A 184 9.27 15.47 -17.74
CA ASP A 184 10.24 14.52 -18.31
C ASP A 184 9.57 13.32 -18.99
N ASN A 185 8.38 12.94 -18.55
CA ASN A 185 7.60 11.82 -19.10
C ASN A 185 6.53 12.26 -20.12
N GLY A 186 6.48 13.53 -20.51
CA GLY A 186 5.55 14.04 -21.51
C GLY A 186 4.08 14.13 -21.05
N LEU A 187 3.84 14.10 -19.74
CA LEU A 187 2.50 14.20 -19.15
C LEU A 187 2.02 15.65 -19.02
N VAL A 188 2.96 16.57 -18.82
CA VAL A 188 2.72 18.02 -18.81
C VAL A 188 3.65 18.70 -19.81
N HIS A 189 3.29 19.91 -20.24
CA HIS A 189 4.06 20.66 -21.24
C HIS A 189 5.01 21.66 -20.58
N GLU A 190 4.60 22.22 -19.44
CA GLU A 190 5.38 23.21 -18.71
C GLU A 190 5.24 23.04 -17.20
N VAL A 191 6.25 23.55 -16.49
CA VAL A 191 6.26 23.65 -15.02
C VAL A 191 6.44 25.12 -14.63
N ALA A 192 5.76 25.55 -13.59
CA ALA A 192 5.87 26.91 -13.03
C ALA A 192 6.25 26.83 -11.54
N GLU A 193 6.98 27.83 -11.08
CA GLU A 193 7.41 27.96 -9.67
C GLU A 193 6.37 28.71 -8.81
N THR A 194 5.56 29.58 -9.43
CA THR A 194 4.52 30.34 -8.74
C THR A 194 3.18 30.22 -9.47
N ARG A 195 2.09 30.54 -8.75
CA ARG A 195 0.76 30.55 -9.34
C ARG A 195 0.62 31.60 -10.45
N GLU A 196 1.25 32.75 -10.27
CA GLU A 196 1.27 33.84 -11.22
C GLU A 196 1.96 33.41 -12.51
N GLU A 197 3.13 32.79 -12.40
CA GLU A 197 3.85 32.24 -13.53
C GLU A 197 3.04 31.16 -14.27
N MET A 198 2.38 30.28 -13.54
CA MET A 198 1.53 29.24 -14.10
C MET A 198 0.39 29.84 -14.94
N LEU A 199 -0.30 30.85 -14.43
CA LEU A 199 -1.37 31.54 -15.15
C LEU A 199 -0.84 32.36 -16.33
N ALA A 200 0.33 32.99 -16.17
CA ALA A 200 0.98 33.70 -17.27
C ALA A 200 1.36 32.78 -18.43
N LYS A 201 1.91 31.60 -18.15
CA LYS A 201 2.18 30.56 -19.15
C LYS A 201 0.90 30.05 -19.84
N ALA A 202 -0.17 29.84 -19.07
CA ALA A 202 -1.46 29.45 -19.64
C ALA A 202 -2.01 30.51 -20.61
N ARG A 203 -1.93 31.79 -20.26
CA ARG A 203 -2.31 32.92 -21.14
C ARG A 203 -1.43 33.00 -22.38
N ALA A 204 -0.11 32.88 -22.23
CA ALA A 204 0.83 32.91 -23.35
C ALA A 204 0.52 31.81 -24.37
N TYR A 205 0.13 30.61 -23.91
CA TYR A 205 -0.31 29.55 -24.83
C TYR A 205 -1.57 29.95 -25.59
N ILE A 206 -2.59 30.50 -24.90
CA ILE A 206 -3.84 30.98 -25.55
C ILE A 206 -3.55 32.05 -26.59
N ASP A 207 -2.65 32.99 -26.28
CA ASP A 207 -2.28 34.05 -27.19
C ASP A 207 -1.57 33.55 -28.45
N ALA A 208 -0.76 32.51 -28.31
CA ALA A 208 0.00 31.93 -29.42
C ALA A 208 -0.84 30.96 -30.26
N HIS A 209 -1.95 30.43 -29.73
CA HIS A 209 -2.74 29.36 -30.37
C HIS A 209 -4.22 29.74 -30.40
N PRO A 210 -4.67 30.68 -31.24
CA PRO A 210 -6.06 31.14 -31.28
C PRO A 210 -7.05 30.04 -31.64
N GLU A 211 -6.58 28.99 -32.30
CA GLU A 211 -7.27 27.74 -32.56
C GLU A 211 -6.43 26.58 -32.06
N SER A 212 -7.06 25.61 -31.44
CA SER A 212 -6.36 24.43 -30.93
C SER A 212 -7.18 23.16 -31.16
N ALA A 213 -6.46 22.10 -31.46
CA ALA A 213 -7.00 20.74 -31.55
C ALA A 213 -6.02 19.77 -30.86
N GLN A 214 -6.53 18.70 -30.36
CA GLN A 214 -5.69 17.62 -29.84
C GLN A 214 -4.93 16.94 -30.98
N PRO A 215 -3.73 16.39 -30.74
CA PRO A 215 -2.96 15.69 -31.76
C PRO A 215 -3.77 14.61 -32.49
N TRP A 216 -4.62 13.88 -31.77
CA TRP A 216 -5.45 12.81 -32.31
C TRP A 216 -6.68 13.28 -33.12
N ASP A 217 -6.97 14.57 -33.13
CA ASP A 217 -8.04 15.19 -33.93
C ASP A 217 -7.50 15.79 -35.23
N VAL A 218 -6.17 15.80 -35.40
CA VAL A 218 -5.53 16.33 -36.61
C VAL A 218 -5.46 15.23 -37.67
N PRO A 219 -5.88 15.50 -38.93
CA PRO A 219 -5.79 14.54 -40.02
C PRO A 219 -4.38 13.95 -40.16
N GLY A 220 -4.29 12.64 -40.31
CA GLY A 220 -3.00 11.93 -40.46
C GLY A 220 -2.32 11.55 -39.15
N TYR A 221 -2.91 11.88 -38.00
CA TYR A 221 -2.40 11.44 -36.70
C TYR A 221 -2.23 9.92 -36.63
N ARG A 222 -1.15 9.48 -35.95
CA ARG A 222 -0.88 8.07 -35.68
C ARG A 222 -0.44 7.92 -34.21
N ILE A 223 -0.97 6.91 -33.53
CA ILE A 223 -0.57 6.58 -32.16
C ILE A 223 0.94 6.31 -32.12
N PRO A 224 1.70 6.98 -31.20
CA PRO A 224 3.13 6.75 -31.05
C PRO A 224 3.46 5.27 -30.80
N GLY A 225 4.51 4.75 -31.41
CA GLY A 225 4.90 3.34 -31.31
C GLY A 225 4.03 2.35 -32.08
N GLY A 226 2.90 2.80 -32.66
CA GLY A 226 1.99 1.99 -33.48
C GLY A 226 0.89 1.27 -32.69
N THR A 227 0.08 0.53 -33.43
CA THR A 227 -1.06 -0.25 -32.94
C THR A 227 -0.89 -1.73 -33.33
N PRO A 228 -1.78 -2.65 -32.90
CA PRO A 228 -1.77 -4.04 -33.35
C PRO A 228 -1.77 -4.25 -34.86
N ALA A 229 -2.25 -3.29 -35.62
CA ALA A 229 -2.15 -3.31 -37.11
C ALA A 229 -0.71 -3.16 -37.64
N ASN A 230 0.22 -2.69 -36.79
CA ASN A 230 1.63 -2.63 -37.16
C ASN A 230 2.33 -3.95 -36.84
N PRO A 231 2.94 -4.65 -37.81
CA PRO A 231 3.59 -5.95 -37.59
C PRO A 231 4.67 -5.94 -36.51
N LYS A 232 5.45 -4.86 -36.41
CA LYS A 232 6.49 -4.73 -35.37
C LYS A 232 5.91 -4.64 -33.97
N PHE A 233 4.77 -3.95 -33.80
CA PHE A 233 4.08 -3.89 -32.52
C PHE A 233 3.39 -5.22 -32.23
N ALA A 234 2.68 -5.81 -33.20
CA ALA A 234 1.98 -7.06 -33.08
C ALA A 234 2.88 -8.22 -32.64
N ALA A 235 4.11 -8.27 -33.13
CA ALA A 235 5.09 -9.28 -32.73
C ALA A 235 5.45 -9.25 -31.23
N ASN A 236 5.36 -8.08 -30.59
CA ASN A 236 5.64 -7.91 -29.15
C ASN A 236 4.40 -7.99 -28.27
N LEU A 237 3.19 -7.95 -28.84
CA LEU A 237 1.94 -7.90 -28.10
C LEU A 237 1.76 -9.08 -27.12
N PRO A 238 2.10 -10.35 -27.45
CA PRO A 238 1.99 -11.47 -26.51
C PRO A 238 2.85 -11.35 -25.25
N ALA A 239 3.89 -10.52 -25.27
CA ALA A 239 4.74 -10.29 -24.10
C ALA A 239 4.02 -9.48 -23.00
N PHE A 240 3.05 -8.62 -23.34
CA PHE A 240 2.35 -7.80 -22.35
C PHE A 240 1.55 -8.64 -21.33
N PRO A 241 0.62 -9.52 -21.71
CA PRO A 241 -0.09 -10.34 -20.75
C PRO A 241 0.83 -11.31 -20.00
N ALA A 242 1.89 -11.82 -20.63
CA ALA A 242 2.86 -12.69 -19.98
C ALA A 242 3.64 -11.94 -18.88
N ASN A 243 4.11 -10.73 -19.16
CA ASN A 243 4.79 -9.87 -18.18
C ASN A 243 3.83 -9.45 -17.05
N LEU A 244 2.58 -9.13 -17.38
CA LEU A 244 1.56 -8.77 -16.41
C LEU A 244 1.31 -9.92 -15.44
N ARG A 245 1.12 -11.15 -15.96
CA ARG A 245 0.97 -12.35 -15.11
C ARG A 245 2.19 -12.58 -14.22
N LYS A 246 3.41 -12.34 -14.74
CA LYS A 246 4.64 -12.43 -13.94
C LYS A 246 4.68 -11.39 -12.83
N GLN A 247 4.26 -10.15 -13.11
CA GLN A 247 4.24 -9.05 -12.13
C GLN A 247 3.23 -9.29 -11.01
N THR A 248 2.05 -9.80 -11.34
CA THR A 248 0.98 -10.10 -10.36
C THR A 248 1.15 -11.46 -9.68
N GLY A 249 2.13 -12.28 -10.07
CA GLY A 249 2.24 -13.67 -9.59
C GLY A 249 1.08 -14.57 -10.04
N GLY A 250 0.18 -14.08 -10.89
CA GLY A 250 -1.07 -14.73 -11.28
C GLY A 250 -2.22 -14.49 -10.32
N ALA A 251 -2.06 -13.59 -9.36
CA ALA A 251 -3.10 -13.21 -8.41
C ALA A 251 -4.32 -12.56 -9.08
N PRO A 252 -5.51 -12.61 -8.46
CA PRO A 252 -6.77 -12.17 -9.05
C PRO A 252 -6.94 -10.65 -9.00
N TYR A 253 -6.06 -9.91 -9.69
CA TYR A 253 -6.18 -8.49 -9.91
C TYR A 253 -6.78 -8.21 -11.30
N PRO A 254 -8.09 -7.90 -11.44
CA PRO A 254 -8.71 -7.67 -12.75
C PRO A 254 -8.29 -6.35 -13.39
N ALA A 255 -8.02 -5.30 -12.61
CA ALA A 255 -7.75 -3.96 -13.13
C ALA A 255 -6.56 -3.90 -14.11
N PRO A 256 -5.37 -4.48 -13.83
CA PRO A 256 -4.28 -4.46 -14.80
C PRO A 256 -4.61 -5.14 -16.13
N ARG A 257 -5.38 -6.23 -16.11
CA ARG A 257 -5.83 -6.92 -17.31
C ARG A 257 -6.80 -6.04 -18.12
N ASN A 258 -7.77 -5.42 -17.46
CA ASN A 258 -8.76 -4.57 -18.08
C ASN A 258 -8.13 -3.28 -18.66
N ILE A 259 -7.12 -2.72 -17.97
CA ILE A 259 -6.32 -1.61 -18.49
C ILE A 259 -5.60 -1.99 -19.78
N LEU A 260 -4.95 -3.15 -19.80
CA LEU A 260 -4.27 -3.67 -20.99
C LEU A 260 -5.25 -3.86 -22.16
N ALA A 261 -6.40 -4.48 -21.89
CA ALA A 261 -7.44 -4.71 -22.89
C ALA A 261 -7.99 -3.39 -23.45
N ALA A 262 -8.39 -2.45 -22.58
CA ALA A 262 -8.88 -1.15 -22.99
C ALA A 262 -7.86 -0.35 -23.83
N ALA A 263 -6.57 -0.40 -23.46
CA ALA A 263 -5.51 0.27 -24.19
C ALA A 263 -5.31 -0.33 -25.60
N VAL A 264 -5.30 -1.65 -25.72
CA VAL A 264 -5.08 -2.35 -26.98
C VAL A 264 -6.29 -2.24 -27.90
N GLU A 265 -7.48 -2.54 -27.41
CA GLU A 265 -8.73 -2.49 -28.17
C GLU A 265 -9.06 -1.06 -28.61
N GLY A 266 -8.99 -0.10 -27.67
CA GLY A 266 -9.25 1.31 -27.94
C GLY A 266 -8.26 1.98 -28.91
N SER A 267 -7.08 1.38 -29.11
CA SER A 267 -6.10 1.86 -30.09
C SER A 267 -6.45 1.50 -31.55
N GLN A 268 -7.40 0.59 -31.76
CA GLN A 268 -7.77 0.05 -33.06
C GLN A 268 -9.07 0.65 -33.64
N VAL A 269 -9.70 1.53 -32.88
CA VAL A 269 -10.97 2.16 -33.22
C VAL A 269 -10.86 3.68 -33.14
N ASP A 270 -11.91 4.39 -33.60
CA ASP A 270 -12.01 5.83 -33.43
C ASP A 270 -12.06 6.25 -31.96
N PHE A 271 -11.92 7.56 -31.71
CA PHE A 271 -11.84 8.09 -30.36
C PHE A 271 -13.11 7.82 -29.56
N GLU A 272 -14.28 8.01 -30.14
CA GLU A 272 -15.57 7.87 -29.45
C GLU A 272 -15.85 6.40 -29.08
N THR A 273 -15.56 5.47 -30.00
CA THR A 273 -15.67 4.03 -29.75
C THR A 273 -14.69 3.59 -28.66
N ALA A 274 -13.46 4.12 -28.66
CA ALA A 274 -12.49 3.85 -27.59
C ALA A 274 -12.99 4.30 -26.21
N GLN A 275 -13.68 5.44 -26.12
CA GLN A 275 -14.30 5.92 -24.89
C GLN A 275 -15.36 4.95 -24.35
N VAL A 276 -16.14 4.32 -25.23
CA VAL A 276 -17.14 3.30 -24.87
C VAL A 276 -16.46 2.03 -24.34
N ILE A 277 -15.40 1.58 -25.02
CA ILE A 277 -14.61 0.40 -24.58
C ILE A 277 -14.04 0.63 -23.16
N GLU A 278 -13.40 1.77 -22.94
CA GLU A 278 -12.87 2.13 -21.62
C GLU A 278 -13.97 2.14 -20.56
N ALA A 279 -15.14 2.74 -20.85
CA ALA A 279 -16.25 2.81 -19.92
C ALA A 279 -16.79 1.42 -19.53
N ARG A 280 -16.86 0.48 -20.45
CA ARG A 280 -17.30 -0.90 -20.16
C ARG A 280 -16.35 -1.60 -19.22
N TYR A 281 -15.04 -1.52 -19.46
CA TYR A 281 -14.02 -2.10 -18.58
C TYR A 281 -14.00 -1.41 -17.21
N PHE A 282 -14.22 -0.10 -17.16
CA PHE A 282 -14.34 0.63 -15.89
C PHE A 282 -15.52 0.15 -15.04
N VAL A 283 -16.70 0.01 -15.66
CA VAL A 283 -17.92 -0.43 -14.97
C VAL A 283 -17.80 -1.86 -14.46
N GLU A 284 -17.21 -2.78 -15.24
CA GLU A 284 -16.90 -4.14 -14.78
C GLU A 284 -16.07 -4.12 -13.50
N LEU A 285 -15.01 -3.31 -13.46
CA LEU A 285 -14.16 -3.18 -12.28
C LEU A 285 -14.89 -2.56 -11.10
N ALA A 286 -15.63 -1.47 -11.31
CA ALA A 286 -16.34 -0.76 -10.25
C ALA A 286 -17.47 -1.60 -9.63
N ALA A 287 -18.14 -2.43 -10.42
CA ALA A 287 -19.16 -3.36 -9.93
C ALA A 287 -18.56 -4.60 -9.24
N GLY A 288 -17.28 -4.90 -9.49
CA GLY A 288 -16.58 -6.06 -8.95
C GLY A 288 -16.22 -5.94 -7.47
N GLN A 289 -16.12 -7.07 -6.77
CA GLN A 289 -15.80 -7.11 -5.34
C GLN A 289 -14.36 -6.66 -5.06
N THR A 290 -13.40 -6.95 -5.95
CA THR A 290 -11.98 -6.61 -5.74
C THR A 290 -11.77 -5.10 -5.58
N SER A 291 -12.41 -4.27 -6.41
CA SER A 291 -12.29 -2.81 -6.27
C SER A 291 -12.88 -2.31 -4.96
N LYS A 292 -14.02 -2.87 -4.51
CA LYS A 292 -14.62 -2.54 -3.21
C LYS A 292 -13.71 -2.87 -2.05
N ASN A 293 -13.09 -4.04 -2.09
CA ASN A 293 -12.11 -4.46 -1.09
C ASN A 293 -10.92 -3.49 -1.04
N MET A 294 -10.36 -3.18 -2.20
CA MET A 294 -9.20 -2.30 -2.30
C MET A 294 -9.53 -0.85 -1.94
N ILE A 295 -10.70 -0.34 -2.31
CA ILE A 295 -11.17 1.00 -1.91
C ILE A 295 -11.38 1.05 -0.40
N GLN A 296 -12.02 0.04 0.19
CA GLN A 296 -12.21 -0.02 1.65
C GLN A 296 -10.87 0.09 2.37
N ALA A 297 -9.92 -0.77 2.04
CA ALA A 297 -8.63 -0.82 2.73
C ALA A 297 -7.75 0.41 2.41
N PHE A 298 -7.48 0.65 1.13
CA PHE A 298 -6.42 1.61 0.74
C PHE A 298 -6.89 3.06 0.70
N PHE A 299 -8.19 3.30 0.86
CA PHE A 299 -8.71 4.64 1.02
C PHE A 299 -9.35 4.85 2.40
N PHE A 300 -10.41 4.11 2.75
CA PHE A 300 -11.14 4.36 4.00
C PHE A 300 -10.36 3.92 5.23
N ASP A 301 -9.93 2.65 5.30
CA ASP A 301 -9.22 2.13 6.46
C ASP A 301 -7.86 2.81 6.64
N LEU A 302 -7.12 3.00 5.54
CA LEU A 302 -5.84 3.70 5.58
C LEU A 302 -5.98 5.16 6.03
N GLN A 303 -7.07 5.84 5.64
CA GLN A 303 -7.36 7.18 6.12
C GLN A 303 -7.70 7.17 7.62
N ALA A 304 -8.53 6.23 8.08
CA ALA A 304 -8.89 6.08 9.49
C ALA A 304 -7.65 5.85 10.36
N VAL A 305 -6.82 4.88 9.97
CA VAL A 305 -5.55 4.57 10.66
C VAL A 305 -4.64 5.79 10.71
N ASN A 306 -4.42 6.46 9.58
CA ASN A 306 -3.51 7.60 9.50
C ASN A 306 -4.04 8.87 10.15
N SER A 307 -5.36 9.04 10.29
CA SER A 307 -5.96 10.20 10.96
C SER A 307 -5.88 10.14 12.49
N GLY A 308 -5.48 9.00 13.04
CA GLY A 308 -5.36 8.81 14.48
C GLY A 308 -6.67 8.42 15.16
N ALA A 309 -7.50 7.61 14.51
CA ALA A 309 -8.74 7.11 15.12
C ALA A 309 -8.47 6.46 16.49
N ASN A 310 -7.38 5.69 16.59
CA ASN A 310 -6.96 4.98 17.81
C ASN A 310 -5.93 5.74 18.66
N ARG A 311 -5.60 6.99 18.31
CA ARG A 311 -4.76 7.86 19.12
C ARG A 311 -5.57 8.52 20.24
N PRO A 312 -5.12 8.52 21.51
CA PRO A 312 -5.77 9.27 22.59
C PRO A 312 -5.92 10.76 22.25
N LYS A 313 -7.16 11.26 22.27
CA LYS A 313 -7.50 12.61 21.79
C LYS A 313 -7.13 13.72 22.77
N ASP A 314 -7.12 13.38 24.07
CA ASP A 314 -6.87 14.36 25.14
C ASP A 314 -5.37 14.64 25.36
N VAL A 315 -4.50 13.98 24.62
CA VAL A 315 -3.06 14.18 24.66
C VAL A 315 -2.61 15.08 23.51
N ALA A 316 -1.95 16.19 23.84
CA ALA A 316 -1.42 17.12 22.84
C ALA A 316 -0.36 16.44 21.97
N PRO A 317 -0.32 16.70 20.64
CA PRO A 317 0.71 16.17 19.75
C PRO A 317 2.11 16.61 20.18
N ARG A 318 3.05 15.65 20.17
CA ARG A 318 4.46 15.90 20.53
C ARG A 318 5.39 15.31 19.48
N GLN A 319 6.40 16.08 19.08
CA GLN A 319 7.45 15.60 18.18
C GLN A 319 8.68 15.15 18.96
N VAL A 320 9.27 14.04 18.55
CA VAL A 320 10.56 13.55 19.01
C VAL A 320 11.66 14.32 18.29
N ARG A 321 12.63 14.86 19.03
CA ARG A 321 13.78 15.62 18.51
C ARG A 321 15.03 14.77 18.45
N ARG A 322 15.25 13.95 19.48
CA ARG A 322 16.44 13.11 19.63
C ARG A 322 16.04 11.73 20.14
N VAL A 323 16.39 10.69 19.39
CA VAL A 323 16.07 9.30 19.73
C VAL A 323 17.32 8.49 20.00
N ALA A 324 17.28 7.69 21.06
CA ALA A 324 18.25 6.63 21.31
C ALA A 324 17.78 5.34 20.63
N VAL A 325 18.61 4.75 19.78
CA VAL A 325 18.39 3.41 19.22
C VAL A 325 19.41 2.46 19.84
N LEU A 326 18.92 1.45 20.56
CA LEU A 326 19.72 0.48 21.30
C LEU A 326 19.82 -0.83 20.52
N GLY A 327 21.03 -1.19 20.11
CA GLY A 327 21.28 -2.28 19.16
C GLY A 327 21.42 -1.73 17.73
N ALA A 328 22.60 -1.92 17.13
CA ALA A 328 22.93 -1.46 15.79
C ALA A 328 22.91 -2.60 14.75
N GLY A 329 22.20 -3.69 15.05
CA GLY A 329 21.94 -4.78 14.13
C GLY A 329 21.02 -4.34 12.98
N MET A 330 20.53 -5.30 12.21
CA MET A 330 19.70 -5.05 11.02
C MET A 330 18.50 -4.14 11.31
N MET A 331 17.77 -4.41 12.40
CA MET A 331 16.58 -3.63 12.76
C MET A 331 16.95 -2.23 13.25
N GLY A 332 17.86 -2.13 14.22
CA GLY A 332 18.26 -0.83 14.77
C GLY A 332 18.93 0.09 13.76
N ALA A 333 19.75 -0.44 12.86
CA ALA A 333 20.32 0.32 11.74
C ALA A 333 19.23 0.89 10.81
N GLY A 334 18.21 0.09 10.49
CA GLY A 334 17.08 0.54 9.67
C GLY A 334 16.17 1.55 10.38
N ILE A 335 15.94 1.39 11.68
CA ILE A 335 15.20 2.34 12.54
C ILE A 335 15.96 3.67 12.59
N ALA A 336 17.28 3.64 12.84
CA ALA A 336 18.13 4.84 12.86
C ALA A 336 18.05 5.61 11.53
N TYR A 337 18.15 4.92 10.40
CA TYR A 337 17.97 5.53 9.06
C TYR A 337 16.60 6.20 8.93
N SER A 338 15.52 5.52 9.33
CA SER A 338 14.15 6.04 9.17
C SER A 338 13.92 7.29 10.03
N CYS A 339 14.43 7.31 11.26
CA CYS A 339 14.38 8.47 12.15
C CYS A 339 15.21 9.65 11.60
N ALA A 340 16.46 9.41 11.19
CA ALA A 340 17.32 10.46 10.63
C ALA A 340 16.74 11.06 9.34
N ARG A 341 16.13 10.23 8.48
CA ARG A 341 15.44 10.68 7.26
C ARG A 341 14.25 11.60 7.55
N ALA A 342 13.61 11.42 8.69
CA ALA A 342 12.53 12.28 9.17
C ALA A 342 13.01 13.55 9.90
N GLY A 343 14.33 13.77 9.98
CA GLY A 343 14.91 14.95 10.60
C GLY A 343 15.16 14.81 12.11
N ILE A 344 15.04 13.61 12.68
CA ILE A 344 15.31 13.31 14.08
C ILE A 344 16.80 13.02 14.26
N ASP A 345 17.42 13.59 15.29
CA ASP A 345 18.79 13.26 15.67
C ASP A 345 18.83 11.89 16.37
N VAL A 346 19.74 11.03 15.96
CA VAL A 346 19.79 9.62 16.40
C VAL A 346 21.10 9.35 17.12
N VAL A 347 21.04 8.80 18.32
CA VAL A 347 22.18 8.19 18.99
C VAL A 347 22.04 6.68 18.86
N LEU A 348 22.91 6.08 18.02
CA LEU A 348 22.91 4.65 17.73
C LEU A 348 23.92 3.95 18.64
N LYS A 349 23.43 3.29 19.70
CA LYS A 349 24.25 2.59 20.69
C LYS A 349 24.31 1.10 20.43
N ASP A 350 25.52 0.54 20.53
CA ASP A 350 25.71 -0.91 20.60
C ASP A 350 26.75 -1.26 21.69
N VAL A 351 27.09 -2.55 21.86
CA VAL A 351 28.06 -3.05 22.84
C VAL A 351 29.49 -2.54 22.59
N SER A 352 29.77 -2.15 21.34
CA SER A 352 31.07 -1.53 20.95
C SER A 352 30.84 -0.45 19.90
N LEU A 353 31.76 0.51 19.85
CA LEU A 353 31.75 1.55 18.81
C LEU A 353 31.88 0.95 17.42
N GLU A 354 32.62 -0.13 17.25
CA GLU A 354 32.74 -0.85 15.96
C GLU A 354 31.39 -1.38 15.50
N ALA A 355 30.60 -2.02 16.37
CA ALA A 355 29.26 -2.50 16.07
C ALA A 355 28.32 -1.34 15.71
N ALA A 356 28.38 -0.24 16.46
CA ALA A 356 27.57 0.96 16.18
C ALA A 356 27.93 1.60 14.82
N LEU A 357 29.22 1.69 14.49
CA LEU A 357 29.71 2.18 13.19
C LEU A 357 29.24 1.27 12.03
N LYS A 358 29.29 -0.06 12.23
CA LYS A 358 28.76 -1.02 11.24
C LYS A 358 27.26 -0.81 11.00
N GLY A 359 26.50 -0.49 12.03
CA GLY A 359 25.09 -0.13 11.90
C GLY A 359 24.89 1.17 11.11
N LYS A 360 25.70 2.20 11.35
CA LYS A 360 25.68 3.46 10.58
C LYS A 360 26.00 3.22 9.09
N ALA A 361 26.94 2.30 8.77
CA ALA A 361 27.33 1.96 7.42
C ALA A 361 26.12 1.48 6.55
N TYR A 362 25.08 0.93 7.16
CA TYR A 362 23.81 0.63 6.47
C TYR A 362 23.18 1.89 5.88
N SER A 363 23.09 2.96 6.66
CA SER A 363 22.56 4.26 6.21
C SER A 363 23.43 4.89 5.12
N GLU A 364 24.76 4.80 5.24
CA GLU A 364 25.72 5.27 4.24
C GLU A 364 25.49 4.59 2.89
N LYS A 365 25.29 3.27 2.89
CA LYS A 365 24.99 2.49 1.68
C LYS A 365 23.67 2.89 1.03
N LEU A 366 22.63 3.15 1.83
CA LEU A 366 21.33 3.60 1.31
C LEU A 366 21.43 5.01 0.69
N CYS A 367 22.14 5.93 1.36
CA CYS A 367 22.37 7.28 0.87
C CYS A 367 23.18 7.28 -0.43
N ALA A 368 24.29 6.55 -0.49
CA ALA A 368 25.09 6.43 -1.71
C ALA A 368 24.29 5.90 -2.90
N LYS A 369 23.44 4.88 -2.65
CA LYS A 369 22.55 4.34 -3.68
C LYS A 369 21.47 5.34 -4.11
N ALA A 370 20.96 6.18 -3.22
CA ALA A 370 19.97 7.21 -3.54
C ALA A 370 20.60 8.33 -4.40
N VAL A 371 21.82 8.76 -4.06
CA VAL A 371 22.60 9.75 -4.84
C VAL A 371 22.92 9.21 -6.23
N SER A 372 23.45 8.00 -6.34
CA SER A 372 23.80 7.39 -7.64
C SER A 372 22.60 7.23 -8.59
N ARG A 373 21.38 7.18 -8.05
CA ARG A 373 20.11 7.10 -8.80
C ARG A 373 19.43 8.46 -9.02
N GLY A 374 20.09 9.57 -8.63
CA GLY A 374 19.52 10.91 -8.75
C GLY A 374 18.24 11.14 -7.90
N ARG A 375 18.06 10.34 -6.83
CA ARG A 375 16.89 10.47 -5.94
C ARG A 375 17.10 11.52 -4.83
N THR A 376 18.34 11.84 -4.53
CA THR A 376 18.76 12.87 -3.59
C THR A 376 20.10 13.46 -4.01
N THR A 377 20.48 14.61 -3.44
CA THR A 377 21.81 15.23 -3.64
C THR A 377 22.79 14.72 -2.59
N GLN A 378 24.10 14.84 -2.86
CA GLN A 378 25.14 14.48 -1.90
C GLN A 378 25.02 15.30 -0.62
N GLU A 379 24.76 16.60 -0.71
CA GLU A 379 24.56 17.49 0.42
C GLU A 379 23.42 17.01 1.37
N LYS A 380 22.29 16.62 0.80
CA LYS A 380 21.16 16.08 1.58
C LYS A 380 21.47 14.72 2.22
N ALA A 381 22.24 13.90 1.51
CA ALA A 381 22.71 12.61 2.05
C ALA A 381 23.67 12.81 3.22
N ASP A 382 24.62 13.73 3.10
CA ASP A 382 25.59 14.06 4.17
C ASP A 382 24.89 14.67 5.39
N ALA A 383 23.90 15.54 5.18
CA ALA A 383 23.07 16.10 6.25
C ALA A 383 22.26 15.04 7.00
N LEU A 384 21.73 14.01 6.30
CA LEU A 384 21.07 12.88 6.93
C LEU A 384 22.04 12.06 7.77
N LEU A 385 23.20 11.71 7.23
CA LEU A 385 24.20 10.89 7.91
C LEU A 385 24.82 11.60 9.13
N ALA A 386 24.91 12.93 9.11
CA ALA A 386 25.35 13.73 10.24
C ALA A 386 24.40 13.64 11.46
N ARG A 387 23.13 13.29 11.26
CA ARG A 387 22.17 13.08 12.34
C ARG A 387 22.37 11.77 13.11
N ILE A 388 23.15 10.82 12.58
CA ILE A 388 23.36 9.51 13.22
C ILE A 388 24.71 9.51 13.92
N THR A 389 24.69 9.53 15.26
CA THR A 389 25.88 9.47 16.11
C THR A 389 26.03 8.04 16.67
N PRO A 390 27.02 7.27 16.20
CA PRO A 390 27.31 5.94 16.77
C PRO A 390 28.05 6.05 18.08
N THR A 391 27.73 5.22 19.09
CA THR A 391 28.37 5.17 20.37
C THR A 391 28.33 3.78 21.01
N ALA A 392 29.23 3.55 21.99
CA ALA A 392 29.15 2.43 22.92
C ALA A 392 28.72 2.89 24.34
N GLU A 393 28.68 4.19 24.58
CA GLU A 393 28.56 4.77 25.91
C GLU A 393 27.10 5.16 26.22
N ALA A 394 26.56 4.67 27.34
CA ALA A 394 25.20 5.02 27.78
C ALA A 394 25.04 6.53 28.04
N ARG A 395 26.09 7.21 28.58
CA ARG A 395 26.05 8.66 28.88
C ARG A 395 25.74 9.54 27.65
N ASP A 396 26.06 9.07 26.45
CA ASP A 396 25.80 9.82 25.19
C ASP A 396 24.33 9.89 24.82
N LEU A 397 23.47 9.09 25.50
CA LEU A 397 22.02 9.10 25.36
C LEU A 397 21.35 10.25 26.12
N ALA A 398 22.11 11.04 26.89
CA ALA A 398 21.56 12.21 27.57
C ALA A 398 20.89 13.18 26.59
N GLY A 399 19.70 13.67 26.94
CA GLY A 399 18.90 14.54 26.08
C GLY A 399 18.06 13.80 25.01
N CYS A 400 18.06 12.46 25.00
CA CYS A 400 17.13 11.71 24.17
C CYS A 400 15.73 11.71 24.80
N ASP A 401 14.73 12.13 24.03
CA ASP A 401 13.32 12.22 24.44
C ASP A 401 12.49 10.98 24.01
N ALA A 402 13.13 10.05 23.32
CA ALA A 402 12.60 8.71 23.04
C ALA A 402 13.73 7.68 22.96
N VAL A 403 13.41 6.44 23.30
CA VAL A 403 14.28 5.26 23.21
C VAL A 403 13.57 4.18 22.41
N ILE A 404 14.26 3.58 21.42
CA ILE A 404 13.78 2.40 20.69
C ILE A 404 14.82 1.28 20.87
N GLU A 405 14.48 0.27 21.66
CA GLU A 405 15.33 -0.89 21.90
C GLU A 405 15.14 -1.92 20.77
N ALA A 406 16.23 -2.37 20.18
CA ALA A 406 16.29 -3.36 19.11
C ALA A 406 17.46 -4.34 19.29
N VAL A 407 17.72 -4.77 20.54
CA VAL A 407 18.73 -5.80 20.88
C VAL A 407 18.17 -7.21 20.67
N PHE A 408 18.96 -8.24 20.95
CA PHE A 408 18.54 -9.63 20.82
C PHE A 408 17.26 -9.94 21.63
N GLU A 409 16.45 -10.89 21.13
CA GLU A 409 15.16 -11.30 21.69
C GLU A 409 15.37 -12.18 22.94
N ASP A 410 15.74 -11.50 24.03
CA ASP A 410 15.96 -12.07 25.36
C ASP A 410 15.48 -11.09 26.45
N THR A 411 14.57 -11.54 27.30
CA THR A 411 13.93 -10.70 28.31
C THR A 411 14.94 -10.12 29.29
N ALA A 412 15.89 -10.92 29.79
CA ALA A 412 16.86 -10.49 30.78
C ALA A 412 17.82 -9.43 30.20
N LEU A 413 18.23 -9.61 28.94
CA LEU A 413 19.05 -8.64 28.23
C LEU A 413 18.29 -7.31 28.05
N LYS A 414 17.03 -7.37 27.63
CA LYS A 414 16.20 -6.17 27.44
C LYS A 414 16.00 -5.40 28.75
N HIS A 415 15.70 -6.11 29.85
CA HIS A 415 15.61 -5.50 31.17
C HIS A 415 16.93 -4.79 31.57
N LYS A 416 18.08 -5.45 31.40
CA LYS A 416 19.38 -4.88 31.71
C LYS A 416 19.67 -3.61 30.90
N VAL A 417 19.33 -3.62 29.63
CA VAL A 417 19.55 -2.48 28.73
C VAL A 417 18.69 -1.29 29.14
N PHE A 418 17.41 -1.49 29.47
CA PHE A 418 16.55 -0.41 29.95
C PHE A 418 17.00 0.13 31.30
N GLN A 419 17.40 -0.73 32.25
CA GLN A 419 17.93 -0.31 33.55
C GLN A 419 19.20 0.55 33.44
N GLU A 420 20.04 0.27 32.43
CA GLU A 420 21.26 1.05 32.16
C GLU A 420 20.94 2.48 31.70
N ILE A 421 19.89 2.66 30.88
CA ILE A 421 19.68 3.93 30.18
C ILE A 421 18.58 4.81 30.78
N GLU A 422 17.69 4.26 31.59
CA GLU A 422 16.51 4.98 32.10
C GLU A 422 16.89 6.19 32.99
N GLN A 423 18.09 6.14 33.65
CA GLN A 423 18.61 7.23 34.45
C GLN A 423 19.41 8.27 33.63
N VAL A 424 19.65 8.01 32.35
CA VAL A 424 20.50 8.85 31.49
C VAL A 424 19.66 9.67 30.50
N VAL A 425 18.61 9.10 29.96
CA VAL A 425 17.70 9.77 29.01
C VAL A 425 16.82 10.81 29.74
N GLU A 426 16.08 11.61 29.00
CA GLU A 426 15.16 12.57 29.60
C GLU A 426 14.17 11.90 30.57
N PRO A 427 13.85 12.57 31.71
CA PRO A 427 12.99 11.99 32.74
C PRO A 427 11.59 11.58 32.25
N ASP A 428 11.13 12.15 31.17
CA ASP A 428 9.86 11.85 30.50
C ASP A 428 10.05 11.17 29.15
N ALA A 429 11.24 10.61 28.85
CA ALA A 429 11.50 9.94 27.60
C ALA A 429 10.53 8.78 27.36
N LEU A 430 9.99 8.67 26.14
CA LEU A 430 9.21 7.53 25.72
C LEU A 430 10.11 6.29 25.59
N LEU A 431 9.72 5.18 26.21
CA LEU A 431 10.50 3.94 26.22
C LEU A 431 9.82 2.88 25.34
N CYS A 432 10.50 2.47 24.25
CA CYS A 432 9.93 1.56 23.28
C CYS A 432 10.80 0.31 23.09
N SER A 433 10.16 -0.86 22.98
CA SER A 433 10.82 -2.09 22.55
C SER A 433 10.37 -2.51 21.16
N ASN A 434 11.32 -2.88 20.29
CA ASN A 434 11.06 -3.45 18.97
C ASN A 434 10.96 -4.98 19.01
N THR A 435 10.58 -5.57 20.14
CA THR A 435 10.32 -7.01 20.21
C THR A 435 9.28 -7.43 19.19
N SER A 436 9.40 -8.63 18.66
CA SER A 436 8.42 -9.21 17.72
C SER A 436 7.43 -10.18 18.39
N THR A 437 7.78 -10.73 19.56
CA THR A 437 7.02 -11.81 20.17
C THR A 437 6.90 -11.77 21.68
N LEU A 438 7.84 -11.07 22.37
CA LEU A 438 7.83 -11.02 23.84
C LEU A 438 6.72 -10.06 24.34
N PRO A 439 5.87 -10.50 25.29
CA PRO A 439 4.83 -9.63 25.81
C PRO A 439 5.37 -8.32 26.38
N ILE A 440 4.78 -7.21 25.99
CA ILE A 440 5.19 -5.87 26.43
C ILE A 440 4.97 -5.69 27.94
N THR A 441 3.90 -6.26 28.47
CA THR A 441 3.59 -6.26 29.90
C THR A 441 4.71 -6.91 30.72
N ALA A 442 5.24 -8.05 30.26
CA ALA A 442 6.36 -8.73 30.91
C ALA A 442 7.67 -7.94 30.80
N LEU A 443 7.93 -7.33 29.65
CA LEU A 443 9.11 -6.47 29.46
C LEU A 443 9.06 -5.21 30.32
N ALA A 444 7.86 -4.66 30.56
CA ALA A 444 7.67 -3.49 31.41
C ALA A 444 8.09 -3.72 32.89
N GLU A 445 8.10 -4.98 33.36
CA GLU A 445 8.56 -5.30 34.73
C GLU A 445 10.01 -4.90 34.99
N GLY A 446 10.85 -4.85 33.94
CA GLY A 446 12.25 -4.41 34.01
C GLY A 446 12.45 -2.90 33.97
N VAL A 447 11.37 -2.11 33.86
CA VAL A 447 11.39 -0.66 33.68
C VAL A 447 10.72 0.02 34.88
N GLN A 448 11.32 1.11 35.41
CA GLN A 448 10.76 1.85 36.55
C GLN A 448 9.51 2.64 36.14
N ARG A 449 9.56 3.30 34.94
CA ARG A 449 8.47 4.11 34.39
C ARG A 449 7.60 3.29 33.44
N GLN A 450 6.86 2.33 34.00
CA GLN A 450 6.07 1.36 33.19
C GLN A 450 4.94 2.01 32.38
N SER A 451 4.42 3.16 32.84
CA SER A 451 3.43 3.93 32.09
C SER A 451 3.97 4.55 30.81
N ASP A 452 5.29 4.76 30.72
CA ASP A 452 5.97 5.33 29.56
C ASP A 452 6.53 4.25 28.62
N PHE A 453 6.29 2.98 28.93
CA PHE A 453 6.78 1.83 28.19
C PHE A 453 5.75 1.28 27.22
N ILE A 454 6.15 1.06 25.94
CA ILE A 454 5.26 0.62 24.87
C ILE A 454 6.03 -0.22 23.82
N GLY A 455 5.34 -1.10 23.12
CA GLY A 455 5.90 -1.82 21.97
C GLY A 455 5.85 -0.99 20.68
N LEU A 456 6.96 -1.01 19.93
CA LEU A 456 7.04 -0.48 18.55
C LEU A 456 7.66 -1.54 17.65
N HIS A 457 6.84 -2.42 17.12
CA HIS A 457 7.28 -3.49 16.25
C HIS A 457 7.42 -2.99 14.80
N PHE A 458 8.67 -2.88 14.35
CA PHE A 458 9.05 -2.54 12.98
C PHE A 458 9.23 -3.82 12.15
N PHE A 459 9.04 -3.70 10.85
CA PHE A 459 9.17 -4.81 9.89
C PHE A 459 10.41 -4.66 9.02
N SER A 460 11.06 -5.79 8.71
CA SER A 460 12.27 -5.83 7.87
C SER A 460 11.92 -5.94 6.38
N PRO A 461 12.63 -5.19 5.49
CA PRO A 461 13.60 -4.12 5.75
C PRO A 461 12.91 -2.81 6.17
N VAL A 462 13.38 -2.20 7.27
CA VAL A 462 12.71 -1.05 7.89
C VAL A 462 12.56 0.15 6.94
N ASP A 463 13.54 0.39 6.06
CA ASP A 463 13.52 1.48 5.09
C ASP A 463 12.42 1.34 4.01
N LYS A 464 11.87 0.14 3.83
CA LYS A 464 10.85 -0.17 2.82
C LYS A 464 9.48 -0.47 3.40
N MET A 465 9.42 -1.11 4.56
CA MET A 465 8.16 -1.52 5.17
C MET A 465 7.41 -0.31 5.73
N PRO A 466 6.15 -0.09 5.31
CA PRO A 466 5.41 1.11 5.68
C PRO A 466 4.81 1.05 7.09
N LEU A 467 4.63 -0.13 7.66
CA LEU A 467 3.88 -0.36 8.91
C LEU A 467 4.79 -0.30 10.15
N VAL A 468 4.22 0.18 11.24
CA VAL A 468 4.68 -0.08 12.61
C VAL A 468 3.48 -0.53 13.43
N GLU A 469 3.60 -1.67 14.08
CA GLU A 469 2.62 -2.17 15.04
C GLU A 469 2.95 -1.59 16.42
N ILE A 470 2.02 -0.83 16.99
CA ILE A 470 2.13 -0.23 18.33
C ILE A 470 1.41 -1.15 19.30
N ILE A 471 2.12 -1.65 20.30
CA ILE A 471 1.59 -2.63 21.25
C ILE A 471 1.44 -1.99 22.62
N LYS A 472 0.19 -1.89 23.08
CA LYS A 472 -0.17 -1.36 24.40
C LYS A 472 -0.08 -2.47 25.46
N GLY A 473 0.89 -2.42 26.36
CA GLY A 473 0.95 -3.26 27.54
C GLY A 473 -0.10 -2.85 28.58
N GLU A 474 -0.36 -3.70 29.57
CA GLU A 474 -1.37 -3.46 30.63
C GLU A 474 -1.15 -2.15 31.39
N ARG A 475 0.11 -1.76 31.59
CA ARG A 475 0.50 -0.55 32.35
C ARG A 475 0.84 0.65 31.46
N THR A 476 0.82 0.49 30.15
CA THR A 476 1.10 1.58 29.19
C THR A 476 0.04 2.67 29.31
N GLY A 477 0.49 3.89 29.58
CA GLY A 477 -0.38 5.07 29.69
C GLY A 477 -0.81 5.62 28.33
N ASP A 478 -1.90 6.38 28.33
CA ASP A 478 -2.41 7.01 27.11
C ASP A 478 -1.44 8.06 26.53
N GLU A 479 -0.62 8.71 27.38
CA GLU A 479 0.43 9.61 26.91
C GLU A 479 1.49 8.86 26.11
N ALA A 480 1.93 7.69 26.58
CA ALA A 480 2.89 6.86 25.86
C ALA A 480 2.34 6.40 24.53
N LEU A 481 1.08 5.96 24.50
CA LEU A 481 0.40 5.56 23.24
C LEU A 481 0.31 6.72 22.25
N ALA A 482 -0.12 7.91 22.71
CA ALA A 482 -0.22 9.08 21.84
C ALA A 482 1.13 9.48 21.25
N ARG A 483 2.19 9.50 22.08
CA ARG A 483 3.56 9.84 21.68
C ARG A 483 4.15 8.80 20.73
N ALA A 484 3.91 7.51 20.96
CA ALA A 484 4.31 6.44 20.05
C ALA A 484 3.63 6.58 18.69
N PHE A 485 2.34 6.88 18.68
CA PHE A 485 1.59 7.15 17.46
C PHE A 485 2.18 8.35 16.70
N ASP A 486 2.42 9.46 17.38
CA ASP A 486 3.00 10.68 16.80
C ASP A 486 4.40 10.41 16.21
N LEU A 487 5.25 9.65 16.91
CA LEU A 487 6.58 9.25 16.45
C LEU A 487 6.50 8.42 15.15
N VAL A 488 5.62 7.42 15.12
CA VAL A 488 5.41 6.58 13.93
C VAL A 488 4.96 7.42 12.73
N ARG A 489 4.04 8.38 12.94
CA ARG A 489 3.63 9.33 11.91
C ARG A 489 4.75 10.27 11.50
N GLN A 490 5.56 10.77 12.44
CA GLN A 490 6.68 11.66 12.18
C GLN A 490 7.73 10.99 11.26
N ILE A 491 7.99 9.70 11.45
CA ILE A 491 8.92 8.94 10.57
C ILE A 491 8.28 8.43 9.27
N ASN A 492 7.08 8.94 8.92
CA ASN A 492 6.33 8.62 7.71
C ASN A 492 5.98 7.13 7.58
N LYS A 493 5.62 6.50 8.69
CA LYS A 493 5.07 5.15 8.72
C LYS A 493 3.60 5.14 9.11
N THR A 494 2.93 4.05 8.81
CA THR A 494 1.52 3.82 9.14
C THR A 494 1.45 3.09 10.47
N PRO A 495 0.85 3.67 11.53
CA PRO A 495 0.66 3.03 12.82
C PRO A 495 -0.59 2.17 12.83
N ILE A 496 -0.52 0.97 13.37
CA ILE A 496 -1.68 0.24 13.90
C ILE A 496 -1.52 0.08 15.40
N VAL A 497 -2.61 -0.01 16.14
CA VAL A 497 -2.60 -0.12 17.59
C VAL A 497 -3.26 -1.44 17.99
N VAL A 498 -2.53 -2.24 18.78
CA VAL A 498 -2.99 -3.50 19.31
C VAL A 498 -2.73 -3.60 20.82
N ASN A 499 -3.50 -4.43 21.51
CA ASN A 499 -3.22 -4.77 22.90
C ASN A 499 -2.20 -5.90 22.97
N ASP A 500 -1.54 -6.01 24.14
CA ASP A 500 -0.47 -6.96 24.35
C ASP A 500 -0.96 -8.42 24.34
N SER A 501 -0.22 -9.25 23.66
CA SER A 501 -0.32 -10.71 23.67
C SER A 501 0.98 -11.31 23.15
N ARG A 502 1.19 -12.63 23.33
CA ARG A 502 2.36 -13.29 22.73
C ARG A 502 2.26 -13.31 21.20
N GLY A 503 3.23 -12.66 20.52
CA GLY A 503 3.27 -12.52 19.06
C GLY A 503 2.32 -11.46 18.52
N PHE A 504 1.64 -10.72 19.41
CA PHE A 504 0.73 -9.62 19.09
C PHE A 504 -0.29 -10.01 18.01
N PHE A 505 -0.54 -9.12 17.05
CA PHE A 505 -1.36 -9.44 15.89
C PHE A 505 -0.50 -10.02 14.75
N THR A 506 0.48 -9.27 14.27
CA THR A 506 1.12 -9.56 12.99
C THR A 506 2.00 -10.81 13.01
N SER A 507 2.83 -11.00 14.05
CA SER A 507 3.71 -12.18 14.17
C SER A 507 2.92 -13.46 14.44
N ARG A 508 1.79 -13.37 15.15
CA ARG A 508 0.90 -14.50 15.40
C ARG A 508 0.23 -14.94 14.10
N VAL A 509 -0.37 -14.01 13.37
CA VAL A 509 -1.19 -14.32 12.19
C VAL A 509 -0.33 -14.83 11.01
N ILE A 510 0.85 -14.23 10.73
CA ILE A 510 1.73 -14.73 9.66
C ILE A 510 2.22 -16.16 9.91
N GLY A 511 2.29 -16.57 11.18
CA GLY A 511 2.62 -17.94 11.55
C GLY A 511 1.64 -18.97 10.99
N HIS A 512 0.36 -18.63 10.88
CA HIS A 512 -0.67 -19.50 10.31
C HIS A 512 -0.48 -19.71 8.81
N PHE A 513 -0.18 -18.66 8.04
CA PHE A 513 0.17 -18.76 6.63
C PHE A 513 1.35 -19.72 6.40
N ILE A 514 2.42 -19.52 7.16
CA ILE A 514 3.64 -20.33 7.03
C ILE A 514 3.35 -21.78 7.40
N ASN A 515 2.69 -22.01 8.52
CA ASN A 515 2.37 -23.36 9.00
C ASN A 515 1.48 -24.12 8.02
N GLU A 516 0.45 -23.49 7.42
CA GLU A 516 -0.38 -24.17 6.42
C GLU A 516 0.40 -24.54 5.17
N GLY A 517 1.29 -23.68 4.69
CA GLY A 517 2.16 -24.03 3.56
C GLY A 517 3.07 -25.22 3.85
N VAL A 518 3.68 -25.23 5.04
CA VAL A 518 4.55 -26.33 5.47
C VAL A 518 3.74 -27.63 5.74
N ALA A 519 2.54 -27.51 6.31
CA ALA A 519 1.65 -28.66 6.54
C ALA A 519 1.29 -29.37 5.23
N MET A 520 0.97 -28.62 4.18
CA MET A 520 0.69 -29.20 2.85
C MET A 520 1.86 -30.02 2.29
N VAL A 521 3.10 -29.59 2.53
CA VAL A 521 4.28 -30.38 2.17
C VAL A 521 4.30 -31.70 2.96
N GLY A 522 4.03 -31.65 4.28
CA GLY A 522 3.95 -32.84 5.12
C GLY A 522 2.80 -33.79 4.78
N GLU A 523 1.74 -33.28 4.16
CA GLU A 523 0.60 -34.03 3.65
C GLU A 523 0.85 -34.68 2.28
N GLY A 524 2.06 -34.59 1.74
CA GLY A 524 2.45 -35.21 0.49
C GLY A 524 2.23 -34.37 -0.76
N VAL A 525 1.84 -33.11 -0.63
CA VAL A 525 1.61 -32.22 -1.77
C VAL A 525 2.96 -31.78 -2.38
N GLU A 526 2.99 -31.69 -3.71
CA GLU A 526 4.16 -31.21 -4.45
C GLU A 526 4.56 -29.78 -4.00
N PRO A 527 5.78 -29.57 -3.47
CA PRO A 527 6.19 -28.27 -2.92
C PRO A 527 6.10 -27.10 -3.90
N ALA A 528 6.35 -27.34 -5.20
CA ALA A 528 6.20 -26.32 -6.22
C ALA A 528 4.75 -25.86 -6.39
N SER A 529 3.77 -26.75 -6.19
CA SER A 529 2.34 -26.42 -6.23
C SER A 529 1.94 -25.57 -5.03
N VAL A 530 2.47 -25.89 -3.85
CA VAL A 530 2.24 -25.06 -2.63
C VAL A 530 2.79 -23.64 -2.83
N GLU A 531 3.99 -23.50 -3.38
CA GLU A 531 4.59 -22.19 -3.67
C GLU A 531 3.79 -21.40 -4.73
N GLN A 532 3.25 -22.10 -5.74
CA GLN A 532 2.41 -21.47 -6.74
C GLN A 532 1.04 -21.05 -6.17
N ALA A 533 0.47 -21.84 -5.26
CA ALA A 533 -0.78 -21.51 -4.60
C ALA A 533 -0.64 -20.22 -3.78
N ALA A 534 0.44 -20.06 -3.01
CA ALA A 534 0.72 -18.81 -2.29
C ALA A 534 0.88 -17.61 -3.23
N ALA A 535 1.66 -17.76 -4.32
CA ALA A 535 1.86 -16.68 -5.29
C ALA A 535 0.56 -16.27 -5.99
N GLN A 536 -0.27 -17.24 -6.40
CA GLN A 536 -1.53 -16.99 -7.11
C GLN A 536 -2.67 -16.57 -6.16
N ALA A 537 -2.57 -16.86 -4.87
CA ALA A 537 -3.42 -16.23 -3.86
C ALA A 537 -3.13 -14.72 -3.71
N GLY A 538 -1.93 -14.27 -4.10
CA GLY A 538 -1.54 -12.86 -4.09
C GLY A 538 -0.55 -12.48 -3.01
N TYR A 539 0.04 -13.44 -2.30
CA TYR A 539 1.09 -13.16 -1.33
C TYR A 539 2.36 -12.65 -2.02
N PRO A 540 3.00 -11.61 -1.50
CA PRO A 540 4.21 -11.04 -2.09
C PRO A 540 5.44 -11.96 -1.96
N ALA A 541 5.42 -12.84 -0.97
CA ALA A 541 6.44 -13.85 -0.74
C ALA A 541 5.82 -15.25 -0.83
N LYS A 542 6.52 -16.17 -1.47
CA LYS A 542 6.15 -17.57 -1.50
C LYS A 542 6.39 -18.21 -0.13
N VAL A 543 5.52 -19.10 0.31
CA VAL A 543 5.44 -19.56 1.70
C VAL A 543 6.69 -20.28 2.20
N LEU A 544 7.21 -21.25 1.44
CA LEU A 544 8.40 -21.99 1.84
C LEU A 544 9.66 -21.12 1.78
N SER A 545 9.71 -20.20 0.81
CA SER A 545 10.79 -19.25 0.74
C SER A 545 10.78 -18.24 1.89
N LEU A 546 9.61 -17.85 2.38
CA LEU A 546 9.48 -16.99 3.55
C LEU A 546 9.93 -17.70 4.82
N MET A 547 9.58 -18.99 4.96
CA MET A 547 10.07 -19.81 6.08
C MET A 547 11.60 -19.87 6.14
N ASP A 548 12.26 -20.03 5.01
CA ASP A 548 13.72 -20.03 4.92
C ASP A 548 14.35 -18.67 5.34
N GLU A 549 13.72 -17.55 4.98
CA GLU A 549 14.17 -16.21 5.38
C GLU A 549 14.05 -15.99 6.89
N LEU A 550 13.00 -16.52 7.54
CA LEU A 550 12.79 -16.45 8.98
C LEU A 550 13.64 -17.45 9.77
N THR A 551 14.22 -18.44 9.11
CA THR A 551 14.85 -19.66 9.66
C THR A 551 13.87 -20.63 10.30
N LEU A 552 14.08 -21.95 10.10
CA LEU A 552 13.21 -22.98 10.68
C LEU A 552 13.38 -23.12 12.20
N THR A 553 14.52 -22.67 12.70
CA THR A 553 14.81 -22.71 14.15
C THR A 553 14.04 -21.71 14.96
N LEU A 554 13.65 -20.55 14.37
CA LEU A 554 12.89 -19.52 15.07
C LEU A 554 11.44 -19.95 15.38
N PRO A 555 10.61 -20.39 14.42
CA PRO A 555 9.29 -20.92 14.72
C PRO A 555 9.33 -22.11 15.67
N ARG A 556 10.34 -22.98 15.58
CA ARG A 556 10.54 -24.10 16.50
C ARG A 556 10.79 -23.61 17.93
N LYS A 557 11.62 -22.58 18.12
CA LYS A 557 11.86 -21.98 19.43
C LYS A 557 10.56 -21.38 19.99
N ILE A 558 9.87 -20.57 19.21
CA ILE A 558 8.58 -19.92 19.60
C ILE A 558 7.56 -20.99 19.99
N ARG A 559 7.40 -22.03 19.18
CA ARG A 559 6.52 -23.18 19.45
C ARG A 559 6.82 -23.82 20.81
N ASN A 560 8.11 -24.15 21.04
CA ASN A 560 8.52 -24.84 22.28
C ASN A 560 8.29 -23.98 23.53
N GLU A 561 8.50 -22.67 23.45
CA GLU A 561 8.20 -21.71 24.51
C GLU A 561 6.70 -21.58 24.75
N THR A 562 5.91 -21.50 23.67
CA THR A 562 4.44 -21.41 23.76
C THR A 562 3.83 -22.71 24.33
N ARG A 563 4.31 -23.86 23.85
CA ARG A 563 3.90 -25.18 24.37
C ARG A 563 4.14 -25.27 25.87
N ARG A 564 5.35 -24.92 26.32
CA ARG A 564 5.69 -24.92 27.75
C ARG A 564 4.76 -24.01 28.55
N ALA A 565 4.49 -22.80 28.06
CA ALA A 565 3.57 -21.88 28.74
C ALA A 565 2.13 -22.43 28.84
N VAL A 566 1.63 -23.07 27.78
CA VAL A 566 0.30 -23.74 27.79
C VAL A 566 0.26 -24.89 28.81
N GLU A 567 1.30 -25.76 28.82
CA GLU A 567 1.40 -26.91 29.73
C GLU A 567 1.56 -26.45 31.18
N GLU A 568 2.35 -25.41 31.48
CA GLU A 568 2.48 -24.80 32.80
C GLU A 568 1.20 -24.16 33.31
N ALA A 569 0.35 -23.65 32.43
CA ALA A 569 -0.97 -23.14 32.73
C ALA A 569 -2.05 -24.25 32.89
N GLY A 570 -1.67 -25.52 32.75
CA GLY A 570 -2.58 -26.68 32.87
C GLY A 570 -3.37 -26.98 31.59
N GLY A 571 -3.03 -26.37 30.47
CA GLY A 571 -3.62 -26.63 29.15
C GLY A 571 -2.99 -27.85 28.44
N THR A 572 -3.59 -28.22 27.31
CA THR A 572 -3.09 -29.30 26.45
C THR A 572 -2.59 -28.70 25.14
N TRP A 573 -1.36 -29.08 24.74
CA TRP A 573 -0.80 -28.66 23.45
C TRP A 573 -1.38 -29.51 22.31
N THR A 574 -1.94 -28.87 21.29
CA THR A 574 -2.35 -29.51 20.05
C THR A 574 -1.29 -29.22 18.99
N ALA A 575 -0.59 -30.25 18.54
CA ALA A 575 0.47 -30.09 17.56
C ALA A 575 -0.09 -29.72 16.17
N HIS A 576 0.52 -28.75 15.53
CA HIS A 576 0.22 -28.42 14.13
C HIS A 576 0.94 -29.39 13.19
N PRO A 577 0.31 -29.84 12.07
CA PRO A 577 0.96 -30.78 11.13
C PRO A 577 2.31 -30.28 10.58
N ALA A 578 2.54 -28.99 10.51
CA ALA A 578 3.81 -28.41 10.11
C ALA A 578 4.98 -28.75 11.05
N GLU A 579 4.71 -29.02 12.32
CA GLU A 579 5.76 -29.21 13.34
C GLU A 579 6.66 -30.39 13.00
N ALA A 580 6.08 -31.52 12.57
CA ALA A 580 6.83 -32.71 12.17
C ALA A 580 7.72 -32.46 10.96
N VAL A 581 7.29 -31.65 10.00
CA VAL A 581 8.09 -31.27 8.84
C VAL A 581 9.27 -30.40 9.24
N ILE A 582 9.03 -29.39 10.08
CA ILE A 582 10.08 -28.50 10.59
C ILE A 582 11.13 -29.28 11.38
N ASP A 583 10.67 -30.19 12.27
CA ASP A 583 11.58 -30.99 13.09
C ASP A 583 12.45 -31.93 12.22
N ARG A 584 11.87 -32.59 11.21
CA ARG A 584 12.63 -33.40 10.26
C ARG A 584 13.63 -32.58 9.44
N MET A 585 13.22 -31.40 8.97
CA MET A 585 14.12 -30.52 8.22
C MET A 585 15.35 -30.13 9.04
N VAL A 586 15.15 -29.80 10.32
CA VAL A 586 16.24 -29.37 11.21
C VAL A 586 17.06 -30.55 11.73
N ASP A 587 16.41 -31.58 12.29
CA ASP A 587 17.08 -32.63 13.04
C ASP A 587 17.60 -33.78 12.14
N GLU A 588 16.85 -34.15 11.09
CA GLU A 588 17.21 -35.23 10.19
C GLU A 588 18.09 -34.76 9.03
N PHE A 589 17.74 -33.58 8.44
CA PHE A 589 18.43 -33.09 7.23
C PHE A 589 19.38 -31.91 7.50
N GLY A 590 19.43 -31.36 8.72
CA GLY A 590 20.32 -30.25 9.08
C GLY A 590 20.03 -28.94 8.34
N ARG A 591 18.80 -28.79 7.80
CA ARG A 591 18.41 -27.67 6.95
C ARG A 591 17.64 -26.62 7.76
N THR A 592 18.35 -25.58 8.20
CA THR A 592 17.83 -24.58 9.13
C THR A 592 17.33 -23.30 8.49
N GLY A 593 17.40 -23.18 7.17
CA GLY A 593 16.98 -22.00 6.41
C GLY A 593 18.15 -21.25 5.77
N ARG A 594 17.85 -20.09 5.20
CA ARG A 594 18.81 -19.31 4.40
C ARG A 594 20.08 -18.94 5.18
N SER A 595 19.97 -18.51 6.43
CA SER A 595 21.12 -18.14 7.25
C SER A 595 22.05 -19.30 7.57
N GLY A 596 21.51 -20.54 7.56
CA GLY A 596 22.27 -21.79 7.67
C GLY A 596 22.76 -22.33 6.32
N GLY A 597 22.50 -21.61 5.21
CA GLY A 597 22.92 -22.00 3.86
C GLY A 597 22.03 -23.04 3.18
N ALA A 598 21.03 -23.60 3.88
CA ALA A 598 20.11 -24.61 3.35
C ALA A 598 18.80 -24.63 4.15
N GLY A 599 17.67 -24.69 3.45
CA GLY A 599 16.32 -24.78 4.02
C GLY A 599 15.41 -25.58 3.10
N PHE A 600 14.18 -25.15 2.89
CA PHE A 600 13.33 -25.69 1.83
C PHE A 600 13.92 -25.44 0.43
N TYR A 601 14.80 -24.44 0.34
CA TYR A 601 15.58 -24.13 -0.85
C TYR A 601 17.05 -24.43 -0.66
N ASP A 602 17.73 -24.68 -1.78
CA ASP A 602 19.18 -24.64 -1.87
C ASP A 602 19.64 -23.22 -2.16
N TYR A 603 20.81 -22.83 -1.64
CA TYR A 603 21.43 -21.54 -1.80
C TYR A 603 22.86 -21.71 -2.35
N ASP A 604 23.25 -20.81 -3.27
CA ASP A 604 24.61 -20.76 -3.78
C ASP A 604 25.58 -20.07 -2.78
N GLU A 605 26.86 -20.07 -3.08
CA GLU A 605 27.90 -19.45 -2.24
C GLU A 605 27.67 -17.94 -1.97
N SER A 606 26.89 -17.26 -2.83
CA SER A 606 26.52 -15.86 -2.64
C SER A 606 25.28 -15.67 -1.75
N GLY A 607 24.66 -16.78 -1.28
CA GLY A 607 23.41 -16.78 -0.54
C GLY A 607 22.18 -16.52 -1.41
N LYS A 608 22.31 -16.65 -2.73
CA LYS A 608 21.19 -16.55 -3.66
C LYS A 608 20.49 -17.89 -3.78
N ARG A 609 19.16 -17.85 -3.83
CA ARG A 609 18.29 -19.02 -3.95
C ARG A 609 18.50 -19.72 -5.29
N ALA A 610 18.87 -21.01 -5.25
CA ALA A 610 19.12 -21.83 -6.43
C ALA A 610 17.87 -22.57 -6.92
N GLY A 611 17.07 -23.14 -6.00
CA GLY A 611 15.85 -23.87 -6.30
C GLY A 611 15.30 -24.55 -5.06
N LEU A 612 14.09 -25.12 -5.16
CA LEU A 612 13.56 -26.01 -4.12
C LEU A 612 14.50 -27.22 -3.96
N TRP A 613 14.79 -27.59 -2.72
CA TRP A 613 15.60 -28.74 -2.42
C TRP A 613 14.97 -30.03 -2.99
N PRO A 614 15.68 -30.82 -3.83
CA PRO A 614 15.12 -32.03 -4.43
C PRO A 614 14.66 -33.07 -3.42
N GLY A 615 15.28 -33.12 -2.23
CA GLY A 615 14.89 -34.00 -1.15
C GLY A 615 13.48 -33.77 -0.61
N LEU A 616 12.85 -32.61 -0.88
CA LEU A 616 11.45 -32.41 -0.54
C LEU A 616 10.54 -33.40 -1.29
N ARG A 617 10.83 -33.67 -2.58
CA ARG A 617 10.10 -34.68 -3.34
C ARG A 617 10.37 -36.06 -2.83
N GLU A 618 11.63 -36.37 -2.53
CA GLU A 618 12.06 -37.70 -2.11
C GLU A 618 11.47 -38.09 -0.76
N HIS A 619 11.41 -37.15 0.20
CA HIS A 619 11.11 -37.44 1.59
C HIS A 619 9.69 -37.06 2.04
N PHE A 620 9.02 -36.19 1.31
CA PHE A 620 7.70 -35.64 1.73
C PHE A 620 6.62 -35.84 0.67
N THR A 621 6.93 -35.80 -0.65
CA THR A 621 5.88 -35.85 -1.68
C THR A 621 5.33 -37.28 -1.86
N GLU A 622 4.03 -37.44 -1.83
CA GLU A 622 3.34 -38.69 -2.16
C GLU A 622 2.92 -38.66 -3.64
N PRO A 623 3.41 -39.63 -4.47
CA PRO A 623 3.04 -39.69 -5.89
C PRO A 623 1.51 -39.80 -6.06
N GLY A 624 0.92 -38.87 -6.82
CA GLY A 624 -0.51 -38.84 -7.08
C GLY A 624 -1.34 -38.17 -6.00
N ARG A 625 -0.74 -37.71 -4.92
CA ARG A 625 -1.45 -36.88 -3.91
C ARG A 625 -1.78 -35.52 -4.50
N THR A 626 -3.06 -35.20 -4.62
CA THR A 626 -3.55 -33.91 -5.08
C THR A 626 -4.60 -33.37 -4.12
N ILE A 627 -4.54 -32.09 -3.85
CA ILE A 627 -5.61 -31.31 -3.23
C ILE A 627 -6.08 -30.27 -4.26
N PRO A 628 -7.35 -29.88 -4.26
CA PRO A 628 -7.83 -28.78 -5.10
C PRO A 628 -6.93 -27.55 -4.95
N PHE A 629 -6.56 -26.92 -6.04
CA PHE A 629 -5.63 -25.77 -6.00
C PHE A 629 -6.22 -24.60 -5.20
N GLU A 630 -7.54 -24.41 -5.30
CA GLU A 630 -8.30 -23.44 -4.52
C GLU A 630 -8.22 -23.72 -3.01
N ASP A 631 -8.34 -25.00 -2.60
CA ASP A 631 -8.17 -25.39 -1.20
C ASP A 631 -6.79 -25.02 -0.68
N MET A 632 -5.72 -25.18 -1.49
CA MET A 632 -4.37 -24.78 -1.10
C MET A 632 -4.29 -23.27 -0.83
N GLN A 633 -4.91 -22.46 -1.68
CA GLN A 633 -4.96 -21.00 -1.54
C GLN A 633 -5.78 -20.59 -0.32
N GLU A 634 -6.99 -21.14 -0.20
CA GLU A 634 -7.91 -20.78 0.87
C GLU A 634 -7.45 -21.27 2.24
N ARG A 635 -6.77 -22.40 2.35
CA ARG A 635 -6.17 -22.84 3.62
C ARG A 635 -5.25 -21.77 4.19
N MET A 636 -4.40 -21.16 3.36
CA MET A 636 -3.52 -20.07 3.78
C MET A 636 -4.31 -18.80 4.17
N LEU A 637 -5.25 -18.37 3.32
CA LEU A 637 -6.07 -17.18 3.55
C LEU A 637 -7.00 -17.32 4.76
N PHE A 638 -7.69 -18.45 4.88
CA PHE A 638 -8.63 -18.71 5.97
C PHE A 638 -7.95 -18.86 7.31
N SER A 639 -6.77 -19.51 7.37
CA SER A 639 -6.06 -19.68 8.65
C SER A 639 -5.69 -18.32 9.27
N GLU A 640 -5.22 -17.37 8.46
CA GLU A 640 -4.93 -16.01 8.91
C GLU A 640 -6.20 -15.22 9.27
N ALA A 641 -7.24 -15.31 8.44
CA ALA A 641 -8.50 -14.61 8.68
C ALA A 641 -9.23 -15.11 9.93
N LEU A 642 -9.30 -16.42 10.14
CA LEU A 642 -9.93 -17.02 11.32
C LEU A 642 -9.19 -16.68 12.61
N ASP A 643 -7.86 -16.67 12.61
CA ASP A 643 -7.10 -16.29 13.79
C ASP A 643 -7.21 -14.78 14.09
N THR A 644 -7.34 -13.95 13.06
CA THR A 644 -7.63 -12.53 13.26
C THR A 644 -8.98 -12.30 13.96
N VAL A 645 -10.00 -13.11 13.66
CA VAL A 645 -11.27 -13.04 14.39
C VAL A 645 -11.09 -13.47 15.86
N ARG A 646 -10.27 -14.50 16.14
CA ARG A 646 -9.92 -14.87 17.52
C ARG A 646 -9.22 -13.73 18.27
N LEU A 647 -8.35 -12.99 17.60
CA LEU A 647 -7.68 -11.81 18.19
C LEU A 647 -8.67 -10.68 18.53
N LEU A 648 -9.77 -10.54 17.76
CA LEU A 648 -10.88 -9.66 18.14
C LEU A 648 -11.64 -10.17 19.36
N GLU A 649 -11.94 -11.47 19.43
CA GLU A 649 -12.57 -12.10 20.60
C GLU A 649 -11.73 -11.94 21.88
N GLU A 650 -10.42 -12.09 21.73
CA GLU A 650 -9.44 -11.94 22.83
C GLU A 650 -9.19 -10.46 23.21
N GLY A 651 -9.68 -9.50 22.41
CA GLY A 651 -9.45 -8.07 22.63
C GLY A 651 -8.02 -7.60 22.32
N VAL A 652 -7.23 -8.39 21.62
CA VAL A 652 -5.91 -7.99 21.14
C VAL A 652 -6.05 -6.95 20.01
N LEU A 653 -6.95 -7.21 19.09
CA LEU A 653 -7.42 -6.25 18.08
C LEU A 653 -8.69 -5.56 18.56
N THR A 654 -8.79 -4.26 18.34
CA THR A 654 -9.95 -3.44 18.70
C THR A 654 -10.48 -2.60 17.53
N SER A 655 -9.83 -2.70 16.36
CA SER A 655 -10.20 -1.95 15.15
C SER A 655 -10.10 -2.84 13.91
N VAL A 656 -11.14 -2.79 13.08
CA VAL A 656 -11.19 -3.48 11.78
C VAL A 656 -10.20 -2.85 10.80
N ALA A 657 -10.10 -1.52 10.80
CA ALA A 657 -9.15 -0.80 9.96
C ALA A 657 -7.70 -1.18 10.28
N ASP A 658 -7.35 -1.27 11.58
CA ASP A 658 -6.01 -1.69 12.00
C ASP A 658 -5.72 -3.14 11.58
N ALA A 659 -6.69 -4.04 11.68
CA ALA A 659 -6.55 -5.43 11.24
C ALA A 659 -6.33 -5.51 9.70
N ASN A 660 -7.13 -4.81 8.93
CA ASN A 660 -7.02 -4.82 7.46
C ASN A 660 -5.68 -4.24 7.00
N ILE A 661 -5.33 -3.04 7.45
CA ILE A 661 -4.08 -2.37 7.06
C ILE A 661 -2.85 -3.10 7.61
N GLY A 662 -2.91 -3.56 8.85
CA GLY A 662 -1.84 -4.32 9.48
C GLY A 662 -1.53 -5.61 8.76
N SER A 663 -2.54 -6.36 8.32
CA SER A 663 -2.35 -7.59 7.57
C SER A 663 -1.72 -7.36 6.20
N VAL A 664 -2.18 -6.36 5.45
CA VAL A 664 -1.62 -6.08 4.11
C VAL A 664 -0.21 -5.50 4.19
N PHE A 665 0.01 -4.49 5.04
CA PHE A 665 1.27 -3.77 5.08
C PHE A 665 2.34 -4.44 5.96
N GLY A 666 1.95 -5.23 6.96
CA GLY A 666 2.85 -5.88 7.90
C GLY A 666 3.25 -7.28 7.48
N ILE A 667 2.29 -8.11 7.13
CA ILE A 667 2.50 -9.53 6.88
C ILE A 667 2.27 -9.96 5.43
N GLY A 668 1.88 -9.01 4.57
CA GLY A 668 1.73 -9.28 3.14
C GLY A 668 0.47 -10.06 2.77
N PHE A 669 -0.58 -9.98 3.59
CA PHE A 669 -1.88 -10.53 3.19
C PHE A 669 -2.31 -9.92 1.85
N PRO A 670 -2.89 -10.68 0.91
CA PRO A 670 -3.11 -10.23 -0.45
C PRO A 670 -3.94 -8.93 -0.56
N GLY A 671 -3.40 -7.91 -1.22
CA GLY A 671 -4.03 -6.60 -1.30
C GLY A 671 -5.39 -6.56 -1.99
N TRP A 672 -5.66 -7.48 -2.93
CA TRP A 672 -6.96 -7.60 -3.62
C TRP A 672 -8.11 -7.95 -2.67
N THR A 673 -7.80 -8.54 -1.52
CA THR A 673 -8.77 -8.90 -0.48
C THR A 673 -9.23 -7.70 0.34
N GLY A 674 -8.42 -6.62 0.38
CA GLY A 674 -8.62 -5.48 1.26
C GLY A 674 -8.19 -5.72 2.71
N GLY A 675 -7.52 -6.83 3.01
CA GLY A 675 -7.11 -7.24 4.34
C GLY A 675 -7.97 -8.35 4.93
N VAL A 676 -7.52 -8.89 6.06
CA VAL A 676 -8.07 -10.14 6.64
C VAL A 676 -9.56 -10.08 6.95
N LEU A 677 -10.07 -9.00 7.54
CA LEU A 677 -11.49 -8.88 7.89
C LEU A 677 -12.32 -8.42 6.69
N GLN A 678 -11.76 -7.59 5.81
CA GLN A 678 -12.42 -7.23 4.55
C GLN A 678 -12.52 -8.43 3.61
N TYR A 679 -11.58 -9.37 3.63
CA TYR A 679 -11.68 -10.65 2.92
C TYR A 679 -12.92 -11.45 3.35
N ILE A 680 -13.16 -11.53 4.66
CA ILE A 680 -14.38 -12.17 5.20
C ILE A 680 -15.63 -11.42 4.73
N ASN A 681 -15.65 -10.09 4.86
CA ASN A 681 -16.77 -9.24 4.44
C ASN A 681 -17.10 -9.34 2.96
N GLY A 682 -16.08 -9.50 2.12
CA GLY A 682 -16.19 -9.54 0.65
C GLY A 682 -16.21 -10.94 0.06
N TYR A 683 -16.22 -11.99 0.89
CA TYR A 683 -16.28 -13.37 0.43
C TYR A 683 -17.60 -13.67 -0.31
N GLU A 684 -17.59 -14.60 -1.22
CA GLU A 684 -18.79 -15.03 -1.92
C GLU A 684 -19.86 -15.54 -0.93
N GLY A 685 -21.06 -14.98 -1.00
CA GLY A 685 -22.11 -15.21 0.00
C GLY A 685 -21.91 -14.47 1.33
N GLY A 686 -20.93 -13.55 1.44
CA GLY A 686 -20.63 -12.79 2.65
C GLY A 686 -20.16 -13.65 3.82
N LEU A 687 -20.39 -13.20 5.05
CA LEU A 687 -20.03 -13.94 6.25
C LEU A 687 -20.65 -15.35 6.32
N PRO A 688 -21.93 -15.57 5.97
CA PRO A 688 -22.49 -16.93 5.93
C PRO A 688 -21.76 -17.85 4.95
N GLY A 689 -21.38 -17.36 3.75
CA GLY A 689 -20.60 -18.10 2.77
C GLY A 689 -19.21 -18.46 3.30
N PHE A 690 -18.54 -17.50 3.94
CA PHE A 690 -17.23 -17.72 4.57
C PHE A 690 -17.31 -18.78 5.70
N VAL A 691 -18.32 -18.71 6.57
CA VAL A 691 -18.56 -19.69 7.65
C VAL A 691 -18.80 -21.09 7.06
N ALA A 692 -19.62 -21.20 6.02
CA ALA A 692 -19.87 -22.49 5.37
C ALA A 692 -18.57 -23.10 4.82
N ARG A 693 -17.77 -22.30 4.12
CA ARG A 693 -16.49 -22.73 3.57
C ARG A 693 -15.45 -23.09 4.65
N ALA A 694 -15.39 -22.31 5.72
CA ALA A 694 -14.53 -22.63 6.87
C ALA A 694 -14.87 -24.01 7.49
N ARG A 695 -16.16 -24.34 7.60
CA ARG A 695 -16.61 -25.66 8.07
C ARG A 695 -16.19 -26.78 7.12
N GLU A 696 -16.30 -26.60 5.80
CA GLU A 696 -15.81 -27.58 4.82
C GLU A 696 -14.30 -27.80 4.95
N LEU A 697 -13.52 -26.72 5.11
CA LEU A 697 -12.07 -26.82 5.33
C LEU A 697 -11.75 -27.53 6.65
N ALA A 698 -12.55 -27.31 7.69
CA ALA A 698 -12.40 -27.99 8.98
C ALA A 698 -12.65 -29.51 8.86
N GLU A 699 -13.68 -29.90 8.13
CA GLU A 699 -13.98 -31.32 7.87
C GLU A 699 -12.88 -32.01 7.07
N ARG A 700 -12.28 -31.32 6.09
CA ARG A 700 -11.25 -31.88 5.20
C ARG A 700 -9.85 -31.87 5.79
N TYR A 701 -9.49 -30.80 6.51
CA TYR A 701 -8.11 -30.49 6.89
C TYR A 701 -7.88 -30.30 8.39
N GLY A 702 -8.94 -30.35 9.19
CA GLY A 702 -8.85 -30.37 10.66
C GLY A 702 -9.44 -29.13 11.34
N GLU A 703 -9.69 -29.28 12.65
CA GLU A 703 -10.44 -28.34 13.51
C GLU A 703 -9.87 -26.91 13.56
N ARG A 704 -8.62 -26.69 13.13
CA ARG A 704 -8.01 -25.36 13.10
C ARG A 704 -8.74 -24.37 12.18
N PHE A 705 -9.56 -24.88 11.23
CA PHE A 705 -10.44 -24.09 10.37
C PHE A 705 -11.85 -23.89 10.94
N THR A 706 -12.13 -24.39 12.12
CA THR A 706 -13.44 -24.16 12.77
C THR A 706 -13.66 -22.65 12.96
N PRO A 707 -14.78 -22.10 12.45
CA PRO A 707 -15.06 -20.68 12.57
C PRO A 707 -15.26 -20.28 14.04
N PRO A 708 -14.62 -19.16 14.51
CA PRO A 708 -14.80 -18.62 15.85
C PRO A 708 -16.24 -18.20 16.13
N ALA A 709 -16.63 -18.16 17.41
CA ALA A 709 -17.98 -17.86 17.83
C ALA A 709 -18.47 -16.48 17.35
N LEU A 710 -17.63 -15.46 17.46
CA LEU A 710 -17.92 -14.09 17.00
C LEU A 710 -18.26 -14.05 15.50
N LEU A 711 -17.55 -14.83 14.69
CA LEU A 711 -17.80 -14.89 13.25
C LEU A 711 -19.15 -15.54 12.94
N VAL A 712 -19.47 -16.63 13.64
CA VAL A 712 -20.76 -17.34 13.48
C VAL A 712 -21.90 -16.44 13.92
N GLU A 713 -21.80 -15.79 15.07
CA GLU A 713 -22.81 -14.86 15.60
C GLU A 713 -23.08 -13.71 14.60
N LYS A 714 -22.03 -13.05 14.10
CA LYS A 714 -22.17 -11.99 13.10
C LYS A 714 -22.82 -12.48 11.79
N ALA A 715 -22.44 -13.67 11.34
CA ALA A 715 -23.05 -14.27 10.16
C ALA A 715 -24.55 -14.54 10.33
N GLU A 716 -24.95 -15.07 11.50
CA GLU A 716 -26.36 -15.34 11.84
C GLU A 716 -27.19 -14.05 11.97
N ASN A 717 -26.60 -12.98 12.49
CA ASN A 717 -27.23 -11.67 12.65
C ASN A 717 -27.27 -10.85 11.33
N GLY A 718 -26.61 -11.30 10.26
CA GLY A 718 -26.48 -10.52 9.01
C GLY A 718 -25.58 -9.29 9.16
N GLU A 719 -24.67 -9.29 10.12
CA GLU A 719 -23.72 -8.22 10.38
C GLU A 719 -22.47 -8.34 9.49
N ARG A 720 -21.63 -7.30 9.53
CA ARG A 720 -20.31 -7.26 8.91
C ARG A 720 -19.27 -6.82 9.95
N PHE A 721 -18.00 -7.07 9.68
CA PHE A 721 -16.92 -6.44 10.44
C PHE A 721 -16.78 -4.97 10.02
N SER A 722 -16.93 -4.05 10.98
CA SER A 722 -16.78 -2.59 10.79
C SER A 722 -16.36 -1.95 12.10
N ASP A 723 -15.63 -0.81 12.04
CA ASP A 723 -15.32 0.05 13.19
C ASP A 723 -16.49 0.94 13.54
#